data_bba81404ab8e9200e4a3e2ae4a909d7b
#
_entry.id   bba81404ab8e9200e4a3e2ae4a909d7b
#
_cell.length_a   1.000
_cell.length_b   1.000
_cell.length_c   1.000
_cell.angle_alpha   90.00
_cell.angle_beta   90.00
_cell.angle_gamma   90.00
#
_symmetry.space_group_name_H-M   'P 1'
#
loop_
_entity.id
_entity.type
_entity.pdbx_description
1 polymer ?
#
loop_
_entity_poly.entity_id
_entity_poly.type
_entity_poly.pdbx_seq_one_letter_code
_entity_poly.pdbx_strand_id
1 'polypeptide(L)'
;MRIKAGTRLGHYEVRSKIGEGGMGEVYQAVDTELDRTVALKILPEDVSSDKQRMLRFIQEAKSASALNHPHILTIYEIGSSPTVFEGSSTIDAIRFIAMEFIDGETLRHRMREGRLKLTEILEIASQAARAIAAAHAAGIIHRDIKPENIMVRRDGYIKVLDFGLAKLTEPERSITDTEAPTRALVNTVAGTVIGTVNYMSPEQAKGKSVDARTDLWSLGAVIYEMMTGHVPFEAETPSEVIALILKQEPSPMARYERQVPHELERIVTKALTKDGEERYQTAKDFLVDLKRLKRQLDLEAEIQRTLPPEFRTSGGITEYSGGHAPATSKLSRSVWTTGTASAERTHQVSSAEYIVSEIKRHKKGFGITAAIAIGLVLASTFYFIYARRATALTDKDTILLADFVNTTGDPVFDDTLKQALAVQLGQSPFLNIFGDDRVRDALRFTGRSPDERVTRELGREICQRQGLKALLTGSISGLGTHYIITLEAINAQTGDAIAREQAEAEGKELVVKKLGEAATKLREKLGESLASIKNFDTPLEQATTSSLEALKAFSLGREQARKANNLESIPFYKRAIELDPNFASAYSGLEIAYFNTEQLDLAAQAAEKAFALRDRVSEHEKFLISSNYYWDVTGELDKVIETYKLWARTYPRDDEPPNSLSVLYSELGQYEKAIEEAQEALRRGSSGSAVPYSNLARAFRGRNRLEEAKATIQQGMAQKFDTAGYHNALYIVGFIESDEATMQQQVEWARGKPSEAGMLVQQAGTAAYLGQLRKAREFYDRATELSRDSTENVAQTMLSKLRTEAIFGNCQHVKEKVSAALAIARVKTTLPVAAITLAQCGEAVQAQSLIEELTKQFPKDTRLNAVSQPMARAFIEINRNNPSQAIQLLQPASQYELGFIAGLEPAYIRGLAYLRQQSGTQAMAEFQKIIDHRYIVANSPLYPFAFVGLARAAVIAGDTVKARKAYQDFLALWNEADSDIPILSEAKKEYEKLK
;
A
#
# COMPACT_ATOMS: atom_id res chain seq x y z
N MET A 1 -23.89 -24.31 -37.81
CA MET A 1 -25.01 -25.18 -37.27
C MET A 1 -25.85 -24.36 -36.30
N ARG A 2 -27.18 -24.31 -36.45
CA ARG A 2 -28.04 -23.66 -35.45
C ARG A 2 -28.55 -24.65 -34.44
N ILE A 3 -28.07 -24.55 -33.19
CA ILE A 3 -28.59 -25.35 -32.09
C ILE A 3 -29.95 -24.74 -31.65
N LYS A 4 -31.02 -25.58 -31.58
CA LYS A 4 -32.36 -25.17 -31.19
C LYS A 4 -32.48 -25.04 -29.66
N ALA A 5 -33.35 -24.15 -29.19
CA ALA A 5 -33.71 -24.12 -27.78
C ALA A 5 -34.27 -25.49 -27.33
N GLY A 6 -33.92 -25.90 -26.12
CA GLY A 6 -34.24 -27.21 -25.56
C GLY A 6 -33.22 -28.32 -25.90
N THR A 7 -32.20 -28.05 -26.75
CA THR A 7 -31.14 -29.05 -27.01
C THR A 7 -30.31 -29.23 -25.75
N ARG A 8 -30.01 -30.47 -25.37
CA ARG A 8 -29.12 -30.80 -24.24
C ARG A 8 -27.73 -31.15 -24.71
N LEU A 9 -26.74 -30.48 -24.13
CA LEU A 9 -25.32 -30.76 -24.33
C LEU A 9 -24.72 -31.16 -22.97
N GLY A 10 -24.62 -32.47 -22.72
CA GLY A 10 -24.34 -33.00 -21.40
C GLY A 10 -25.49 -32.64 -20.42
N HIS A 11 -25.16 -32.00 -19.31
CA HIS A 11 -26.14 -31.53 -18.32
C HIS A 11 -26.59 -30.06 -18.55
N TYR A 12 -26.19 -29.45 -19.68
CA TYR A 12 -26.60 -28.11 -20.06
C TYR A 12 -27.78 -28.09 -21.02
N GLU A 13 -28.84 -27.39 -20.70
CA GLU A 13 -30.02 -27.21 -21.58
C GLU A 13 -29.99 -25.81 -22.20
N VAL A 14 -29.84 -25.76 -23.55
CA VAL A 14 -29.76 -24.50 -24.31
C VAL A 14 -31.11 -23.77 -24.29
N ARG A 15 -31.11 -22.47 -24.01
CA ARG A 15 -32.28 -21.61 -23.98
C ARG A 15 -32.38 -20.70 -25.18
N SER A 16 -31.34 -19.93 -25.47
CA SER A 16 -31.32 -18.95 -26.58
C SER A 16 -29.91 -18.67 -27.04
N LYS A 17 -29.76 -18.27 -28.30
CA LYS A 17 -28.49 -17.75 -28.83
C LYS A 17 -28.32 -16.31 -28.31
N ILE A 18 -27.15 -16.00 -27.77
CA ILE A 18 -26.81 -14.67 -27.20
C ILE A 18 -25.68 -13.99 -27.94
N GLY A 19 -24.92 -14.71 -28.78
CA GLY A 19 -23.84 -14.11 -29.56
C GLY A 19 -23.36 -15.01 -30.69
N GLU A 20 -22.69 -14.41 -31.69
CA GLU A 20 -22.03 -15.08 -32.80
C GLU A 20 -20.75 -14.29 -33.16
N GLY A 21 -19.66 -14.98 -33.41
CA GLY A 21 -18.40 -14.37 -33.81
C GLY A 21 -17.47 -15.34 -34.51
N GLY A 22 -16.29 -14.87 -34.92
CA GLY A 22 -15.29 -15.66 -35.64
C GLY A 22 -14.79 -16.93 -34.91
N MET A 23 -15.06 -17.03 -33.60
CA MET A 23 -14.65 -18.18 -32.76
C MET A 23 -15.83 -19.07 -32.34
N GLY A 24 -16.99 -18.92 -32.98
CA GLY A 24 -18.15 -19.79 -32.73
C GLY A 24 -19.40 -19.03 -32.28
N GLU A 25 -20.42 -19.82 -31.92
CA GLU A 25 -21.72 -19.29 -31.45
C GLU A 25 -21.80 -19.43 -29.92
N VAL A 26 -22.38 -18.40 -29.27
CA VAL A 26 -22.58 -18.41 -27.81
C VAL A 26 -24.06 -18.49 -27.51
N TYR A 27 -24.43 -19.42 -26.63
CA TYR A 27 -25.81 -19.67 -26.20
C TYR A 27 -25.96 -19.46 -24.69
N GLN A 28 -27.06 -18.91 -24.26
CA GLN A 28 -27.53 -19.00 -22.87
C GLN A 28 -28.06 -20.41 -22.63
N ALA A 29 -27.65 -21.04 -21.54
CA ALA A 29 -28.12 -22.37 -21.15
C ALA A 29 -28.35 -22.45 -19.62
N VAL A 30 -29.01 -23.50 -19.19
CA VAL A 30 -29.17 -23.83 -17.77
C VAL A 30 -28.36 -25.10 -17.49
N ASP A 31 -27.50 -25.01 -16.51
CA ASP A 31 -26.84 -26.15 -15.87
C ASP A 31 -27.91 -26.86 -15.02
N THR A 32 -28.37 -28.02 -15.46
CA THR A 32 -29.48 -28.75 -14.84
C THR A 32 -29.08 -29.50 -13.56
N GLU A 33 -27.78 -29.64 -13.28
CA GLU A 33 -27.27 -30.26 -12.05
C GLU A 33 -27.12 -29.22 -10.94
N LEU A 34 -26.69 -27.98 -11.27
CA LEU A 34 -26.43 -26.92 -10.30
C LEU A 34 -27.51 -25.81 -10.30
N ASP A 35 -28.56 -25.95 -11.11
CA ASP A 35 -29.68 -25.00 -11.28
C ASP A 35 -29.22 -23.56 -11.46
N ARG A 36 -28.27 -23.32 -12.35
CA ARG A 36 -27.73 -21.98 -12.63
C ARG A 36 -27.68 -21.69 -14.13
N THR A 37 -27.80 -20.41 -14.46
CA THR A 37 -27.62 -19.92 -15.84
C THR A 37 -26.14 -19.85 -16.18
N VAL A 38 -25.76 -20.38 -17.37
CA VAL A 38 -24.41 -20.39 -17.92
C VAL A 38 -24.41 -19.88 -19.36
N ALA A 39 -23.25 -19.47 -19.86
CA ALA A 39 -23.02 -19.24 -21.28
C ALA A 39 -22.27 -20.44 -21.87
N LEU A 40 -22.79 -20.99 -22.98
CA LEU A 40 -22.15 -22.07 -23.71
C LEU A 40 -21.59 -21.55 -25.04
N LYS A 41 -20.29 -21.58 -25.20
CA LYS A 41 -19.59 -21.25 -26.44
C LYS A 41 -19.35 -22.52 -27.23
N ILE A 42 -19.99 -22.63 -28.41
CA ILE A 42 -19.85 -23.78 -29.31
C ILE A 42 -18.70 -23.51 -30.26
N LEU A 43 -17.78 -24.46 -30.38
CA LEU A 43 -16.61 -24.35 -31.22
C LEU A 43 -16.94 -24.67 -32.69
N PRO A 44 -16.38 -23.94 -33.68
CA PRO A 44 -16.51 -24.22 -35.10
C PRO A 44 -15.97 -25.58 -35.47
N GLU A 45 -16.53 -26.22 -36.53
CA GLU A 45 -16.15 -27.54 -37.02
C GLU A 45 -14.68 -27.62 -37.48
N ASP A 46 -14.18 -26.57 -38.10
CA ASP A 46 -12.79 -26.45 -38.57
C ASP A 46 -11.76 -26.46 -37.43
N VAL A 47 -12.14 -25.98 -36.24
CA VAL A 47 -11.31 -26.04 -35.02
C VAL A 47 -11.45 -27.38 -34.33
N SER A 48 -12.65 -27.96 -34.33
CA SER A 48 -12.97 -29.22 -33.65
C SER A 48 -12.43 -30.47 -34.38
N SER A 49 -12.18 -30.39 -35.68
CA SER A 49 -11.67 -31.49 -36.52
C SER A 49 -10.14 -31.62 -36.50
N ASP A 50 -9.38 -30.57 -36.17
CA ASP A 50 -7.92 -30.59 -36.10
C ASP A 50 -7.45 -30.98 -34.67
N LYS A 51 -6.88 -32.19 -34.56
CA LYS A 51 -6.46 -32.78 -33.29
C LYS A 51 -5.36 -31.98 -32.57
N GLN A 52 -4.43 -31.36 -33.30
CA GLN A 52 -3.35 -30.56 -32.73
C GLN A 52 -3.82 -29.16 -32.27
N ARG A 53 -4.68 -28.52 -33.05
CA ARG A 53 -5.34 -27.26 -32.65
C ARG A 53 -6.20 -27.45 -31.43
N MET A 54 -6.94 -28.59 -31.37
CA MET A 54 -7.78 -28.89 -30.22
C MET A 54 -6.98 -29.12 -28.92
N LEU A 55 -5.85 -29.84 -28.97
CA LEU A 55 -5.01 -30.07 -27.81
C LEU A 55 -4.45 -28.77 -27.26
N ARG A 56 -4.00 -27.85 -28.13
CA ARG A 56 -3.56 -26.49 -27.72
C ARG A 56 -4.70 -25.66 -27.11
N PHE A 57 -5.87 -25.71 -27.74
CA PHE A 57 -7.06 -25.02 -27.23
C PHE A 57 -7.44 -25.50 -25.82
N ILE A 58 -7.47 -26.81 -25.58
CA ILE A 58 -7.77 -27.35 -24.24
C ILE A 58 -6.70 -26.94 -23.25
N GLN A 59 -5.44 -26.87 -23.63
CA GLN A 59 -4.36 -26.46 -22.73
C GLN A 59 -4.43 -24.98 -22.40
N GLU A 60 -4.72 -24.08 -23.34
CA GLU A 60 -4.89 -22.65 -23.13
C GLU A 60 -6.17 -22.34 -22.32
N ALA A 61 -7.28 -23.01 -22.63
CA ALA A 61 -8.50 -22.88 -21.84
C ALA A 61 -8.36 -23.42 -20.40
N LYS A 62 -7.58 -24.49 -20.18
CA LYS A 62 -7.21 -24.95 -18.83
C LYS A 62 -6.36 -23.93 -18.10
N SER A 63 -5.41 -23.28 -18.76
CA SER A 63 -4.61 -22.23 -18.15
C SER A 63 -5.49 -21.03 -17.78
N ALA A 64 -6.41 -20.63 -18.65
CA ALA A 64 -7.36 -19.55 -18.38
C ALA A 64 -8.37 -19.90 -17.26
N SER A 65 -8.78 -21.19 -17.15
CA SER A 65 -9.68 -21.65 -16.08
C SER A 65 -9.06 -21.62 -14.69
N ALA A 66 -7.73 -21.59 -14.59
CA ALA A 66 -7.01 -21.43 -13.33
C ALA A 66 -7.04 -19.99 -12.80
N LEU A 67 -7.46 -18.99 -13.63
CA LEU A 67 -7.57 -17.60 -13.23
C LEU A 67 -8.88 -17.38 -12.46
N ASN A 68 -8.77 -17.20 -11.15
CA ASN A 68 -9.90 -16.79 -10.31
C ASN A 68 -9.76 -15.31 -9.93
N HIS A 69 -10.44 -14.42 -10.68
CA HIS A 69 -10.35 -12.99 -10.47
C HIS A 69 -11.71 -12.31 -10.78
N PRO A 70 -12.17 -11.32 -9.97
CA PRO A 70 -13.50 -10.72 -10.13
C PRO A 70 -13.74 -10.08 -11.51
N HIS A 71 -12.69 -9.64 -12.20
CA HIS A 71 -12.76 -9.00 -13.52
C HIS A 71 -12.32 -9.91 -14.67
N ILE A 72 -12.20 -11.23 -14.46
CA ILE A 72 -11.94 -12.22 -15.50
C ILE A 72 -13.13 -13.16 -15.61
N LEU A 73 -13.52 -13.53 -16.82
CA LEU A 73 -14.58 -14.51 -17.07
C LEU A 73 -14.19 -15.87 -16.50
N THR A 74 -15.07 -16.51 -15.73
CA THR A 74 -14.84 -17.84 -15.18
C THR A 74 -15.25 -18.92 -16.17
N ILE A 75 -14.35 -19.84 -16.50
CA ILE A 75 -14.62 -21.05 -17.27
C ILE A 75 -14.97 -22.17 -16.29
N TYR A 76 -16.13 -22.80 -16.47
CA TYR A 76 -16.60 -23.88 -15.61
C TYR A 76 -16.22 -25.26 -16.14
N GLU A 77 -16.36 -25.47 -17.45
CA GLU A 77 -16.12 -26.78 -18.07
C GLU A 77 -15.77 -26.67 -19.55
N ILE A 78 -14.96 -27.61 -20.05
CA ILE A 78 -14.73 -27.83 -21.47
C ILE A 78 -15.25 -29.24 -21.78
N GLY A 79 -16.40 -29.29 -22.45
CA GLY A 79 -17.13 -30.51 -22.67
C GLY A 79 -17.26 -30.91 -24.14
N SER A 80 -17.71 -32.17 -24.35
CA SER A 80 -18.16 -32.62 -25.63
C SER A 80 -19.43 -33.48 -25.46
N SER A 81 -20.41 -33.27 -26.33
CA SER A 81 -21.66 -34.03 -26.30
C SER A 81 -21.93 -34.69 -27.66
N PRO A 82 -22.19 -35.99 -27.71
CA PRO A 82 -22.64 -36.64 -28.92
C PRO A 82 -24.06 -36.16 -29.26
N THR A 83 -24.28 -35.65 -30.46
CA THR A 83 -25.60 -35.17 -30.90
C THR A 83 -25.93 -35.85 -32.23
N VAL A 84 -27.15 -36.43 -32.28
CA VAL A 84 -27.71 -36.97 -33.53
C VAL A 84 -28.53 -35.87 -34.17
N PHE A 85 -28.10 -35.40 -35.33
CA PHE A 85 -28.91 -34.44 -36.11
C PHE A 85 -29.97 -35.17 -36.95
N GLU A 86 -31.21 -34.62 -36.96
CA GLU A 86 -32.27 -35.13 -37.81
C GLU A 86 -31.78 -35.11 -39.28
N GLY A 87 -31.57 -36.32 -39.89
CA GLY A 87 -31.20 -36.49 -41.29
C GLY A 87 -29.73 -36.86 -41.53
N SER A 88 -28.87 -37.05 -40.51
CA SER A 88 -27.49 -37.51 -40.64
C SER A 88 -27.29 -38.89 -39.96
N SER A 89 -26.59 -39.77 -40.62
CA SER A 89 -26.21 -41.09 -40.08
C SER A 89 -24.88 -41.08 -39.34
N THR A 90 -24.26 -39.90 -39.15
CA THR A 90 -22.99 -39.72 -38.42
C THR A 90 -23.24 -39.07 -37.07
N ILE A 91 -22.66 -39.62 -36.02
CA ILE A 91 -22.63 -39.07 -34.68
C ILE A 91 -21.46 -38.07 -34.61
N ASP A 92 -21.73 -36.79 -34.78
CA ASP A 92 -20.71 -35.75 -34.61
C ASP A 92 -20.73 -35.25 -33.18
N ALA A 93 -19.57 -35.15 -32.52
CA ALA A 93 -19.46 -34.63 -31.15
C ALA A 93 -19.35 -33.09 -31.18
N ILE A 94 -20.42 -32.43 -30.73
CA ILE A 94 -20.38 -30.96 -30.48
C ILE A 94 -19.49 -30.68 -29.29
N ARG A 95 -18.48 -29.84 -29.50
CA ARG A 95 -17.58 -29.38 -28.45
C ARG A 95 -17.99 -27.98 -27.98
N PHE A 96 -17.96 -27.79 -26.67
CA PHE A 96 -18.42 -26.57 -26.07
C PHE A 96 -17.53 -26.15 -24.86
N ILE A 97 -17.57 -24.87 -24.53
CA ILE A 97 -17.06 -24.31 -23.28
C ILE A 97 -18.26 -23.79 -22.48
N ALA A 98 -18.43 -24.30 -21.26
CA ALA A 98 -19.37 -23.74 -20.31
C ALA A 98 -18.67 -22.69 -19.44
N MET A 99 -19.26 -21.50 -19.34
CA MET A 99 -18.66 -20.35 -18.67
C MET A 99 -19.71 -19.52 -17.96
N GLU A 100 -19.24 -18.62 -17.13
CA GLU A 100 -20.08 -17.65 -16.39
C GLU A 100 -20.98 -16.89 -17.36
N PHE A 101 -22.27 -16.85 -17.06
CA PHE A 101 -23.23 -15.97 -17.76
C PHE A 101 -23.13 -14.57 -17.15
N ILE A 102 -22.83 -13.56 -17.96
CA ILE A 102 -22.69 -12.17 -17.53
C ILE A 102 -23.95 -11.41 -17.93
N ASP A 103 -24.74 -10.95 -16.95
CA ASP A 103 -25.86 -10.02 -17.18
C ASP A 103 -25.31 -8.61 -17.39
N GLY A 104 -25.06 -8.28 -18.65
CA GLY A 104 -24.44 -7.02 -19.06
C GLY A 104 -24.31 -6.91 -20.58
N GLU A 105 -23.59 -5.91 -21.01
CA GLU A 105 -23.35 -5.63 -22.44
C GLU A 105 -21.85 -5.50 -22.73
N THR A 106 -21.44 -5.64 -23.99
CA THR A 106 -20.06 -5.41 -24.39
C THR A 106 -19.71 -3.93 -24.30
N LEU A 107 -18.47 -3.61 -23.97
CA LEU A 107 -17.97 -2.22 -23.98
C LEU A 107 -18.20 -1.56 -25.35
N ARG A 108 -18.10 -2.33 -26.44
CA ARG A 108 -18.42 -1.87 -27.80
C ARG A 108 -19.88 -1.38 -27.90
N HIS A 109 -20.84 -2.11 -27.33
CA HIS A 109 -22.24 -1.73 -27.32
C HIS A 109 -22.44 -0.47 -26.49
N ARG A 110 -21.89 -0.44 -25.29
CA ARG A 110 -21.95 0.69 -24.36
C ARG A 110 -21.40 1.99 -24.96
N MET A 111 -20.30 1.90 -25.72
CA MET A 111 -19.71 3.07 -26.44
C MET A 111 -20.57 3.58 -27.59
N ARG A 112 -21.40 2.71 -28.20
CA ARG A 112 -22.34 3.09 -29.27
C ARG A 112 -23.60 3.77 -28.74
N GLU A 113 -24.02 3.49 -27.52
CA GLU A 113 -25.20 4.11 -26.90
C GLU A 113 -24.96 5.58 -26.51
N GLY A 114 -23.72 6.00 -26.36
CA GLY A 114 -23.36 7.39 -26.08
C GLY A 114 -21.94 7.55 -25.53
N ARG A 115 -21.54 8.80 -25.37
CA ARG A 115 -20.22 9.11 -24.79
C ARG A 115 -20.13 8.71 -23.32
N LEU A 116 -19.07 8.03 -22.96
CA LEU A 116 -18.76 7.67 -21.59
C LEU A 116 -18.25 8.89 -20.81
N LYS A 117 -18.60 8.98 -19.53
CA LYS A 117 -18.03 10.00 -18.65
C LYS A 117 -16.58 9.63 -18.30
N LEU A 118 -15.73 10.62 -18.09
CA LEU A 118 -14.33 10.41 -17.73
C LEU A 118 -14.16 9.50 -16.50
N THR A 119 -15.01 9.66 -15.49
CA THR A 119 -15.00 8.78 -14.28
C THR A 119 -15.33 7.34 -14.61
N GLU A 120 -16.25 7.09 -15.54
CA GLU A 120 -16.62 5.75 -16.02
C GLU A 120 -15.49 5.14 -16.85
N ILE A 121 -14.86 5.92 -17.73
CA ILE A 121 -13.69 5.50 -18.53
C ILE A 121 -12.56 5.04 -17.60
N LEU A 122 -12.22 5.83 -16.58
CA LEU A 122 -11.15 5.52 -15.63
C LEU A 122 -11.49 4.29 -14.76
N GLU A 123 -12.76 4.07 -14.43
CA GLU A 123 -13.20 2.89 -13.70
C GLU A 123 -13.07 1.63 -14.54
N ILE A 124 -13.60 1.62 -15.77
CA ILE A 124 -13.49 0.51 -16.72
C ILE A 124 -12.01 0.18 -16.99
N ALA A 125 -11.20 1.20 -17.32
CA ALA A 125 -9.77 1.04 -17.59
C ALA A 125 -9.01 0.47 -16.38
N SER A 126 -9.33 0.93 -15.16
CA SER A 126 -8.69 0.43 -13.93
C SER A 126 -9.05 -1.01 -13.63
N GLN A 127 -10.30 -1.41 -13.86
CA GLN A 127 -10.75 -2.80 -13.68
C GLN A 127 -10.13 -3.72 -14.74
N ALA A 128 -10.06 -3.30 -16.01
CA ALA A 128 -9.39 -4.04 -17.08
C ALA A 128 -7.88 -4.22 -16.80
N ALA A 129 -7.20 -3.17 -16.36
CA ALA A 129 -5.79 -3.24 -15.98
C ALA A 129 -5.55 -4.21 -14.80
N ARG A 130 -6.50 -4.32 -13.82
CA ARG A 130 -6.42 -5.34 -12.75
C ARG A 130 -6.54 -6.76 -13.29
N ALA A 131 -7.49 -7.00 -14.21
CA ALA A 131 -7.66 -8.29 -14.86
C ALA A 131 -6.38 -8.71 -15.61
N ILE A 132 -5.83 -7.81 -16.41
CA ILE A 132 -4.60 -8.02 -17.17
C ILE A 132 -3.42 -8.28 -16.23
N ALA A 133 -3.28 -7.51 -15.13
CA ALA A 133 -2.22 -7.70 -14.14
C ALA A 133 -2.29 -9.09 -13.47
N ALA A 134 -3.49 -9.58 -13.18
CA ALA A 134 -3.70 -10.91 -12.60
C ALA A 134 -3.32 -12.02 -13.59
N ALA A 135 -3.69 -11.88 -14.87
CA ALA A 135 -3.33 -12.82 -15.91
C ALA A 135 -1.81 -12.86 -16.17
N HIS A 136 -1.18 -11.68 -16.25
CA HIS A 136 0.28 -11.58 -16.44
C HIS A 136 1.06 -12.18 -15.26
N ALA A 137 0.57 -12.03 -14.02
CA ALA A 137 1.17 -12.67 -12.85
C ALA A 137 1.12 -14.21 -12.92
N ALA A 138 0.12 -14.78 -13.63
CA ALA A 138 0.00 -16.22 -13.91
C ALA A 138 0.71 -16.63 -15.21
N GLY A 139 1.47 -15.75 -15.86
CA GLY A 139 2.18 -16.02 -17.12
C GLY A 139 1.27 -16.05 -18.35
N ILE A 140 0.04 -15.55 -18.27
CA ILE A 140 -0.94 -15.57 -19.36
C ILE A 140 -1.04 -14.17 -19.98
N ILE A 141 -0.84 -14.06 -21.29
CA ILE A 141 -0.98 -12.87 -22.12
C ILE A 141 -2.26 -12.98 -22.93
N HIS A 142 -3.08 -11.93 -22.92
CA HIS A 142 -4.40 -11.95 -23.57
C HIS A 142 -4.31 -11.87 -25.09
N ARG A 143 -3.49 -10.97 -25.64
CA ARG A 143 -3.18 -10.77 -27.08
C ARG A 143 -4.30 -10.22 -27.96
N ASP A 144 -5.53 -10.10 -27.46
CA ASP A 144 -6.69 -9.59 -28.21
C ASP A 144 -7.59 -8.71 -27.32
N ILE A 145 -7.01 -7.76 -26.59
CA ILE A 145 -7.76 -6.77 -25.81
C ILE A 145 -8.41 -5.78 -26.76
N LYS A 146 -9.75 -5.74 -26.72
CA LYS A 146 -10.60 -4.82 -27.52
C LYS A 146 -11.96 -4.64 -26.85
N PRO A 147 -12.77 -3.63 -27.22
CA PRO A 147 -14.05 -3.37 -26.59
C PRO A 147 -15.06 -4.54 -26.66
N GLU A 148 -14.96 -5.39 -27.68
CA GLU A 148 -15.81 -6.58 -27.83
C GLU A 148 -15.50 -7.64 -26.76
N ASN A 149 -14.26 -7.69 -26.26
CA ASN A 149 -13.77 -8.66 -25.26
C ASN A 149 -13.83 -8.12 -23.82
N ILE A 150 -14.53 -7.00 -23.60
CA ILE A 150 -14.80 -6.44 -22.28
C ILE A 150 -16.33 -6.33 -22.12
N MET A 151 -16.90 -7.02 -21.15
CA MET A 151 -18.30 -6.86 -20.77
C MET A 151 -18.47 -5.96 -19.56
N VAL A 152 -19.44 -5.07 -19.63
CA VAL A 152 -19.84 -4.16 -18.55
C VAL A 152 -21.17 -4.65 -17.99
N ARG A 153 -21.18 -5.00 -16.69
CA ARG A 153 -22.37 -5.42 -15.96
C ARG A 153 -23.20 -4.20 -15.53
N ARG A 154 -24.46 -4.41 -15.19
CA ARG A 154 -25.38 -3.35 -14.74
C ARG A 154 -24.94 -2.68 -13.44
N ASP A 155 -24.14 -3.35 -12.61
CA ASP A 155 -23.57 -2.81 -11.36
C ASP A 155 -22.25 -2.06 -11.56
N GLY A 156 -21.80 -1.86 -12.83
CA GLY A 156 -20.56 -1.16 -13.17
C GLY A 156 -19.30 -2.01 -13.05
N TYR A 157 -19.40 -3.29 -12.67
CA TYR A 157 -18.28 -4.21 -12.73
C TYR A 157 -18.03 -4.68 -14.16
N ILE A 158 -16.75 -4.87 -14.52
CA ILE A 158 -16.41 -5.42 -15.83
C ILE A 158 -15.91 -6.86 -15.73
N LYS A 159 -16.03 -7.58 -16.84
CA LYS A 159 -15.42 -8.89 -17.07
C LYS A 159 -14.65 -8.86 -18.39
N VAL A 160 -13.36 -9.22 -18.35
CA VAL A 160 -12.54 -9.45 -19.54
C VAL A 160 -12.74 -10.89 -20.01
N LEU A 161 -13.04 -11.05 -21.29
CA LEU A 161 -13.40 -12.32 -21.94
C LEU A 161 -12.21 -12.91 -22.71
N ASP A 162 -12.24 -14.19 -22.99
CA ASP A 162 -11.43 -14.90 -24.02
C ASP A 162 -9.90 -14.76 -23.88
N PHE A 163 -9.34 -14.93 -22.68
CA PHE A 163 -7.89 -14.97 -22.45
C PHE A 163 -7.19 -16.09 -23.23
N GLY A 164 -6.18 -15.73 -24.03
CA GLY A 164 -5.25 -16.67 -24.66
C GLY A 164 -5.78 -17.45 -25.87
N LEU A 165 -7.07 -17.36 -26.23
CA LEU A 165 -7.69 -18.16 -27.28
C LEU A 165 -7.32 -17.71 -28.72
N ALA A 166 -6.66 -16.56 -28.90
CA ALA A 166 -6.37 -15.95 -30.20
C ALA A 166 -5.27 -16.69 -31.01
N LYS A 167 -4.41 -17.48 -30.37
CA LYS A 167 -3.29 -18.17 -31.03
C LYS A 167 -3.71 -19.33 -31.92
N LEU A 168 -4.96 -19.75 -31.90
CA LEU A 168 -5.48 -20.95 -32.56
C LEU A 168 -5.94 -20.75 -33.99
N THR A 169 -6.08 -19.49 -34.44
CA THR A 169 -6.53 -19.15 -35.78
C THR A 169 -5.39 -19.00 -36.79
N GLU A 170 -4.11 -18.99 -36.33
CA GLU A 170 -2.97 -18.89 -37.23
C GLU A 170 -2.47 -20.27 -37.72
N PRO A 171 -2.34 -20.55 -39.02
CA PRO A 171 -1.71 -21.77 -39.53
C PRO A 171 -0.22 -21.78 -39.21
N GLU A 172 0.29 -22.93 -38.75
CA GLU A 172 1.73 -23.16 -38.56
C GLU A 172 2.52 -22.88 -39.83
N ARG A 173 3.50 -21.96 -39.73
CA ARG A 173 4.53 -21.80 -40.77
C ARG A 173 5.69 -22.72 -40.47
N SER A 174 5.98 -23.68 -41.40
CA SER A 174 7.25 -24.36 -41.46
C SER A 174 8.38 -23.35 -41.71
N ILE A 175 9.46 -23.51 -40.93
CA ILE A 175 10.68 -22.67 -40.96
C ILE A 175 11.46 -23.01 -42.25
N THR A 176 11.05 -22.52 -43.41
CA THR A 176 11.84 -22.60 -44.65
C THR A 176 11.31 -21.62 -45.69
N ASP A 177 11.21 -20.28 -45.38
CA ASP A 177 11.23 -19.25 -46.43
C ASP A 177 11.55 -17.88 -45.85
N THR A 178 12.70 -17.34 -46.23
CA THR A 178 13.29 -16.14 -45.67
C THR A 178 12.90 -14.84 -46.40
N GLU A 179 11.92 -14.86 -47.30
CA GLU A 179 11.62 -13.71 -48.14
C GLU A 179 10.12 -13.45 -48.39
N ALA A 180 9.23 -13.40 -47.37
CA ALA A 180 7.91 -12.74 -47.62
C ALA A 180 7.12 -12.43 -46.33
N PRO A 181 7.49 -11.39 -45.56
CA PRO A 181 6.66 -10.97 -44.36
C PRO A 181 5.35 -10.29 -44.76
N THR A 182 5.25 -9.68 -45.96
CA THR A 182 4.15 -8.75 -46.32
C THR A 182 3.01 -9.39 -47.13
N ARG A 183 3.21 -10.55 -47.75
CA ARG A 183 2.17 -11.17 -48.59
C ARG A 183 1.22 -12.14 -47.88
N ALA A 184 1.54 -12.60 -46.69
CA ALA A 184 0.76 -13.62 -45.97
C ALA A 184 -0.35 -13.01 -45.05
N LEU A 185 -0.29 -11.72 -44.73
CA LEU A 185 -1.36 -11.02 -43.97
C LEU A 185 -2.52 -10.53 -44.86
N VAL A 186 -2.36 -10.57 -46.18
CA VAL A 186 -3.35 -10.07 -47.17
C VAL A 186 -4.34 -11.15 -47.59
N ASN A 187 -4.08 -12.42 -47.32
CA ASN A 187 -4.94 -13.56 -47.70
C ASN A 187 -5.80 -14.10 -46.57
N THR A 188 -6.28 -13.29 -45.64
CA THR A 188 -7.44 -13.63 -44.82
C THR A 188 -8.71 -13.35 -45.62
N VAL A 189 -9.46 -14.43 -45.84
CA VAL A 189 -10.73 -14.54 -46.56
C VAL A 189 -11.57 -13.28 -46.48
N ALA A 190 -12.02 -12.82 -47.63
CA ALA A 190 -13.01 -11.75 -47.78
C ALA A 190 -14.25 -12.02 -46.91
N GLY A 191 -14.39 -11.29 -45.81
CA GLY A 191 -15.51 -11.41 -44.91
C GLY A 191 -15.18 -11.27 -43.42
N THR A 192 -13.91 -11.24 -42.98
CA THR A 192 -13.55 -11.12 -41.61
C THR A 192 -13.43 -9.62 -41.22
N VAL A 193 -14.18 -9.22 -40.22
CA VAL A 193 -14.42 -7.89 -39.66
C VAL A 193 -13.15 -7.03 -39.57
N ILE A 194 -13.18 -5.87 -40.21
CA ILE A 194 -12.13 -4.82 -40.30
C ILE A 194 -11.70 -4.26 -38.93
N GLY A 195 -12.40 -4.58 -37.84
CA GLY A 195 -12.21 -3.95 -36.52
C GLY A 195 -11.04 -4.45 -35.66
N THR A 196 -10.49 -5.64 -35.88
CA THR A 196 -9.51 -6.24 -34.96
C THR A 196 -8.10 -5.65 -35.08
N VAL A 197 -7.74 -5.13 -36.25
CA VAL A 197 -6.39 -4.62 -36.55
C VAL A 197 -6.07 -3.33 -35.78
N ASN A 198 -7.07 -2.54 -35.43
CA ASN A 198 -6.91 -1.19 -34.82
C ASN A 198 -6.33 -1.22 -33.39
N TYR A 199 -6.33 -2.37 -32.72
CA TYR A 199 -5.81 -2.55 -31.36
C TYR A 199 -4.49 -3.37 -31.32
N MET A 200 -3.99 -3.82 -32.49
CA MET A 200 -2.74 -4.58 -32.57
C MET A 200 -1.54 -3.73 -32.14
N SER A 201 -0.63 -4.35 -31.41
CA SER A 201 0.63 -3.70 -31.06
C SER A 201 1.62 -3.71 -32.23
N PRO A 202 2.64 -2.84 -32.23
CA PRO A 202 3.68 -2.82 -33.27
C PRO A 202 4.42 -4.15 -33.43
N GLU A 203 4.62 -4.90 -32.35
CA GLU A 203 5.23 -6.23 -32.36
C GLU A 203 4.32 -7.28 -33.00
N GLN A 204 3.02 -7.25 -32.76
CA GLN A 204 2.03 -8.09 -33.46
C GLN A 204 1.98 -7.75 -34.96
N ALA A 205 1.92 -6.46 -35.30
CA ALA A 205 1.91 -5.98 -36.69
C ALA A 205 3.18 -6.37 -37.45
N LYS A 206 4.32 -6.55 -36.76
CA LYS A 206 5.60 -7.04 -37.33
C LYS A 206 5.71 -8.55 -37.36
N GLY A 207 4.75 -9.30 -36.78
CA GLY A 207 4.83 -10.76 -36.64
C GLY A 207 5.95 -11.24 -35.72
N LYS A 208 6.39 -10.39 -34.76
CA LYS A 208 7.41 -10.74 -33.76
C LYS A 208 6.80 -11.49 -32.58
N SER A 209 7.65 -12.09 -31.76
CA SER A 209 7.21 -12.64 -30.47
C SER A 209 6.63 -11.51 -29.60
N VAL A 210 5.46 -11.76 -29.01
CA VAL A 210 4.73 -10.82 -28.16
C VAL A 210 4.90 -11.18 -26.71
N ASP A 211 5.01 -10.15 -25.86
CA ASP A 211 5.06 -10.25 -24.41
C ASP A 211 3.89 -9.50 -23.75
N ALA A 212 3.90 -9.39 -22.43
CA ALA A 212 2.85 -8.74 -21.63
C ALA A 212 2.57 -7.28 -22.02
N ARG A 213 3.53 -6.57 -22.59
CA ARG A 213 3.41 -5.17 -23.00
C ARG A 213 2.47 -4.95 -24.20
N THR A 214 2.20 -6.02 -24.94
CA THR A 214 1.20 -6.02 -26.02
C THR A 214 -0.20 -5.70 -25.49
N ASP A 215 -0.62 -6.30 -24.37
CA ASP A 215 -1.94 -6.04 -23.77
C ASP A 215 -2.06 -4.60 -23.26
N LEU A 216 -0.94 -4.00 -22.83
CA LEU A 216 -0.91 -2.61 -22.35
C LEU A 216 -1.07 -1.61 -23.51
N TRP A 217 -0.50 -1.91 -24.66
CA TRP A 217 -0.76 -1.16 -25.88
C TRP A 217 -2.25 -1.23 -26.26
N SER A 218 -2.80 -2.44 -26.32
CA SER A 218 -4.20 -2.65 -26.72
C SER A 218 -5.17 -1.97 -25.74
N LEU A 219 -4.91 -2.01 -24.44
CA LEU A 219 -5.70 -1.29 -23.43
C LEU A 219 -5.56 0.24 -23.61
N GLY A 220 -4.37 0.74 -23.95
CA GLY A 220 -4.13 2.14 -24.29
C GLY A 220 -4.99 2.60 -25.50
N ALA A 221 -5.08 1.75 -26.55
CA ALA A 221 -5.93 2.01 -27.71
C ALA A 221 -7.43 2.02 -27.35
N VAL A 222 -7.87 1.12 -26.46
CA VAL A 222 -9.25 1.10 -25.94
C VAL A 222 -9.57 2.38 -25.16
N ILE A 223 -8.66 2.83 -24.28
CA ILE A 223 -8.85 4.07 -23.50
C ILE A 223 -8.91 5.29 -24.43
N TYR A 224 -8.03 5.35 -25.44
CA TYR A 224 -8.06 6.41 -26.45
C TYR A 224 -9.43 6.48 -27.13
N GLU A 225 -9.97 5.33 -27.56
CA GLU A 225 -11.27 5.26 -28.23
C GLU A 225 -12.44 5.59 -27.29
N MET A 226 -12.43 5.10 -26.05
CA MET A 226 -13.45 5.46 -25.05
C MET A 226 -13.53 6.97 -24.82
N MET A 227 -12.39 7.66 -24.85
CA MET A 227 -12.32 9.09 -24.57
C MET A 227 -12.68 9.94 -25.78
N THR A 228 -12.21 9.57 -26.98
CA THR A 228 -12.32 10.37 -28.20
C THR A 228 -13.50 9.98 -29.10
N GLY A 229 -13.97 8.72 -28.98
CA GLY A 229 -14.89 8.09 -29.94
C GLY A 229 -14.23 7.63 -31.23
N HIS A 230 -12.90 7.78 -31.38
CA HIS A 230 -12.11 7.39 -32.54
C HIS A 230 -10.99 6.44 -32.13
N VAL A 231 -10.64 5.50 -32.99
CA VAL A 231 -9.45 4.65 -32.78
C VAL A 231 -8.17 5.46 -33.02
N PRO A 232 -7.06 5.15 -32.33
CA PRO A 232 -5.82 5.94 -32.47
C PRO A 232 -5.19 5.87 -33.87
N PHE A 233 -5.48 4.80 -34.63
CA PHE A 233 -4.99 4.59 -36.01
C PHE A 233 -6.16 4.15 -36.87
N GLU A 234 -6.60 5.03 -37.77
CA GLU A 234 -7.76 4.84 -38.65
C GLU A 234 -7.37 5.01 -40.11
N ALA A 235 -7.72 4.04 -40.95
CA ALA A 235 -7.52 4.09 -42.38
C ALA A 235 -8.56 3.20 -43.12
N GLU A 236 -8.65 3.34 -44.44
CA GLU A 236 -9.64 2.60 -45.25
C GLU A 236 -9.34 1.10 -45.37
N THR A 237 -8.07 0.73 -45.30
CA THR A 237 -7.64 -0.67 -45.46
C THR A 237 -6.84 -1.19 -44.23
N PRO A 238 -6.95 -2.49 -43.89
CA PRO A 238 -6.16 -3.09 -42.83
C PRO A 238 -4.64 -2.89 -42.99
N SER A 239 -4.14 -2.93 -44.22
CA SER A 239 -2.71 -2.75 -44.51
C SER A 239 -2.24 -1.32 -44.22
N GLU A 240 -3.06 -0.34 -44.45
CA GLU A 240 -2.79 1.08 -44.12
C GLU A 240 -2.81 1.25 -42.59
N VAL A 241 -3.77 0.67 -41.86
CA VAL A 241 -3.81 0.69 -40.38
C VAL A 241 -2.52 0.13 -39.81
N ILE A 242 -2.05 -1.04 -40.32
CA ILE A 242 -0.76 -1.63 -39.95
C ILE A 242 0.41 -0.65 -40.18
N ALA A 243 0.42 0.01 -41.32
CA ALA A 243 1.45 1.00 -41.65
C ALA A 243 1.44 2.19 -40.67
N LEU A 244 0.25 2.68 -40.27
CA LEU A 244 0.08 3.74 -39.27
C LEU A 244 0.57 3.27 -37.90
N ILE A 245 0.19 2.08 -37.45
CA ILE A 245 0.64 1.48 -36.17
C ILE A 245 2.18 1.42 -36.14
N LEU A 246 2.84 1.13 -37.26
CA LEU A 246 4.29 0.98 -37.30
C LEU A 246 5.06 2.28 -37.39
N LYS A 247 4.48 3.34 -37.99
CA LYS A 247 5.23 4.53 -38.42
C LYS A 247 4.71 5.86 -37.87
N GLN A 248 3.43 5.97 -37.51
CA GLN A 248 2.81 7.25 -37.16
C GLN A 248 2.41 7.28 -35.69
N GLU A 249 2.69 8.38 -34.98
CA GLU A 249 2.17 8.62 -33.65
C GLU A 249 0.66 8.86 -33.66
N PRO A 250 -0.09 8.48 -32.62
CA PRO A 250 -1.53 8.76 -32.56
C PRO A 250 -1.78 10.26 -32.49
N SER A 251 -2.88 10.70 -33.09
CA SER A 251 -3.31 12.11 -32.96
C SER A 251 -3.54 12.45 -31.49
N PRO A 252 -3.16 13.67 -31.01
CA PRO A 252 -3.49 14.09 -29.67
C PRO A 252 -4.99 13.96 -29.37
N MET A 253 -5.38 13.41 -28.23
CA MET A 253 -6.79 13.24 -27.86
C MET A 253 -7.53 14.58 -27.75
N ALA A 254 -6.81 15.65 -27.36
CA ALA A 254 -7.33 17.02 -27.32
C ALA A 254 -7.86 17.54 -28.67
N ARG A 255 -7.50 16.88 -29.78
CA ARG A 255 -8.05 17.21 -31.13
C ARG A 255 -9.52 16.83 -31.24
N TYR A 256 -9.95 15.78 -30.60
CA TYR A 256 -11.31 15.22 -30.69
C TYR A 256 -12.16 15.56 -29.47
N GLU A 257 -11.55 15.74 -28.30
CA GLU A 257 -12.23 16.07 -27.05
C GLU A 257 -11.46 17.16 -26.28
N ARG A 258 -12.08 18.33 -26.07
CA ARG A 258 -11.42 19.49 -25.45
C ARG A 258 -11.20 19.36 -23.95
N GLN A 259 -11.91 18.44 -23.29
CA GLN A 259 -11.86 18.27 -21.84
C GLN A 259 -10.99 17.07 -21.40
N VAL A 260 -10.01 16.67 -22.21
CA VAL A 260 -9.09 15.59 -21.84
C VAL A 260 -8.10 16.11 -20.79
N PRO A 261 -8.02 15.50 -19.60
CA PRO A 261 -6.97 15.83 -18.63
C PRO A 261 -5.58 15.54 -19.24
N HIS A 262 -4.65 16.47 -19.10
CA HIS A 262 -3.27 16.33 -19.57
C HIS A 262 -2.60 15.03 -19.09
N GLU A 263 -2.91 14.62 -17.85
CA GLU A 263 -2.38 13.40 -17.28
C GLU A 263 -2.95 12.14 -17.96
N LEU A 264 -4.22 12.12 -18.38
CA LEU A 264 -4.77 11.02 -19.17
C LEU A 264 -4.09 10.92 -20.53
N GLU A 265 -3.85 12.06 -21.19
CA GLU A 265 -3.13 12.10 -22.45
C GLU A 265 -1.70 11.55 -22.30
N ARG A 266 -0.98 11.92 -21.24
CA ARG A 266 0.34 11.38 -20.89
C ARG A 266 0.31 9.86 -20.72
N ILE A 267 -0.68 9.34 -19.96
CA ILE A 267 -0.84 7.91 -19.68
C ILE A 267 -1.06 7.14 -21.00
N VAL A 268 -1.98 7.60 -21.84
CA VAL A 268 -2.32 6.93 -23.10
C VAL A 268 -1.18 7.03 -24.12
N THR A 269 -0.52 8.17 -24.24
CA THR A 269 0.66 8.34 -25.10
C THR A 269 1.78 7.37 -24.70
N LYS A 270 2.07 7.25 -23.40
CA LYS A 270 3.06 6.28 -22.89
C LYS A 270 2.66 4.82 -23.21
N ALA A 271 1.38 4.48 -23.11
CA ALA A 271 0.90 3.13 -23.47
C ALA A 271 1.02 2.85 -24.98
N LEU A 272 0.87 3.89 -25.82
CA LEU A 272 0.95 3.81 -27.28
C LEU A 272 2.35 4.15 -27.86
N THR A 273 3.40 4.16 -27.04
CA THR A 273 4.79 4.32 -27.48
C THR A 273 5.21 3.11 -28.32
N LYS A 274 5.85 3.37 -29.50
CA LYS A 274 6.21 2.31 -30.46
C LYS A 274 7.30 1.39 -29.94
N ASP A 275 8.27 1.93 -29.22
CA ASP A 275 9.28 1.14 -28.55
C ASP A 275 8.72 0.49 -27.29
N GLY A 276 8.76 -0.84 -27.23
CA GLY A 276 8.29 -1.61 -26.07
C GLY A 276 9.06 -1.28 -24.77
N GLU A 277 10.34 -0.88 -24.89
CA GLU A 277 11.17 -0.54 -23.71
C GLU A 277 10.78 0.82 -23.08
N GLU A 278 10.24 1.73 -23.88
CA GLU A 278 9.77 3.04 -23.41
C GLU A 278 8.30 3.02 -22.95
N ARG A 279 7.59 1.93 -23.24
CA ARG A 279 6.19 1.70 -22.84
C ARG A 279 6.07 1.34 -21.36
N TYR A 280 4.86 1.21 -20.83
CA TYR A 280 4.64 0.56 -19.53
C TYR A 280 5.21 -0.85 -19.55
N GLN A 281 6.01 -1.21 -18.53
CA GLN A 281 6.61 -2.54 -18.43
C GLN A 281 5.68 -3.54 -17.74
N THR A 282 4.80 -3.08 -16.85
CA THR A 282 3.82 -3.93 -16.18
C THR A 282 2.42 -3.33 -16.19
N ALA A 283 1.39 -4.18 -16.17
CA ALA A 283 0.01 -3.74 -16.01
C ALA A 283 -0.25 -3.09 -14.63
N LYS A 284 0.58 -3.38 -13.64
CA LYS A 284 0.50 -2.75 -12.32
C LYS A 284 0.90 -1.27 -12.39
N ASP A 285 1.97 -0.93 -13.11
CA ASP A 285 2.42 0.46 -13.29
C ASP A 285 1.36 1.29 -14.03
N PHE A 286 0.78 0.70 -15.08
CA PHE A 286 -0.32 1.32 -15.80
C PHE A 286 -1.55 1.57 -14.91
N LEU A 287 -1.93 0.58 -14.09
CA LEU A 287 -3.02 0.70 -13.12
C LEU A 287 -2.75 1.77 -12.06
N VAL A 288 -1.51 1.92 -11.61
CA VAL A 288 -1.12 2.95 -10.63
C VAL A 288 -1.38 4.34 -11.18
N ASP A 289 -0.95 4.62 -12.41
CA ASP A 289 -1.15 5.93 -13.05
C ASP A 289 -2.66 6.22 -13.27
N LEU A 290 -3.45 5.23 -13.73
CA LEU A 290 -4.91 5.38 -13.87
C LEU A 290 -5.61 5.69 -12.55
N LYS A 291 -5.24 4.98 -11.48
CA LYS A 291 -5.79 5.21 -10.14
C LYS A 291 -5.40 6.57 -9.57
N ARG A 292 -4.19 7.03 -9.88
CA ARG A 292 -3.71 8.35 -9.46
C ARG A 292 -4.54 9.45 -10.09
N LEU A 293 -4.74 9.37 -11.40
CA LEU A 293 -5.58 10.34 -12.12
C LEU A 293 -7.02 10.33 -11.59
N LYS A 294 -7.63 9.15 -11.41
CA LYS A 294 -8.99 9.06 -10.86
C LYS A 294 -9.12 9.76 -9.51
N ARG A 295 -8.18 9.52 -8.57
CA ARG A 295 -8.21 10.15 -7.25
C ARG A 295 -8.03 11.67 -7.31
N GLN A 296 -7.18 12.17 -8.22
CA GLN A 296 -7.01 13.60 -8.42
C GLN A 296 -8.33 14.25 -8.84
N LEU A 297 -9.04 13.66 -9.79
CA LEU A 297 -10.33 14.17 -10.27
C LEU A 297 -11.44 14.07 -9.22
N ASP A 298 -11.46 12.99 -8.42
CA ASP A 298 -12.40 12.82 -7.31
C ASP A 298 -12.17 13.91 -6.25
N LEU A 299 -10.92 14.22 -5.93
CA LEU A 299 -10.56 15.29 -4.98
C LEU A 299 -10.93 16.67 -5.53
N GLU A 300 -10.65 16.95 -6.80
CA GLU A 300 -11.04 18.23 -7.46
C GLU A 300 -12.57 18.41 -7.44
N ALA A 301 -13.33 17.35 -7.68
CA ALA A 301 -14.79 17.35 -7.62
C ALA A 301 -15.32 17.58 -6.18
N GLU A 302 -14.63 17.07 -5.17
CA GLU A 302 -14.98 17.23 -3.76
C GLU A 302 -14.68 18.67 -3.27
N ILE A 303 -13.52 19.22 -3.66
CA ILE A 303 -13.17 20.62 -3.40
C ILE A 303 -14.21 21.56 -3.99
N GLN A 304 -14.66 21.32 -5.24
CA GLN A 304 -15.69 22.13 -5.87
C GLN A 304 -17.07 22.03 -5.20
N ARG A 305 -17.38 20.90 -4.55
CA ARG A 305 -18.64 20.73 -3.79
C ARG A 305 -18.61 21.43 -2.44
N THR A 306 -17.42 21.59 -1.83
CA THR A 306 -17.25 22.19 -0.50
C THR A 306 -17.08 23.70 -0.53
N LEU A 307 -16.86 24.31 -1.70
CA LEU A 307 -16.79 25.77 -1.85
C LEU A 307 -18.19 26.42 -1.68
N PRO A 308 -18.32 27.52 -0.92
CA PRO A 308 -19.56 28.28 -0.80
C PRO A 308 -20.08 28.75 -2.17
N PRO A 309 -21.42 28.93 -2.33
CA PRO A 309 -22.03 29.25 -3.62
C PRO A 309 -21.50 30.50 -4.30
N GLU A 310 -20.91 31.43 -3.56
CA GLU A 310 -20.36 32.71 -4.04
C GLU A 310 -19.05 32.55 -4.83
N PHE A 311 -18.40 31.40 -4.76
CA PHE A 311 -17.15 31.08 -5.47
C PHE A 311 -17.32 30.07 -6.62
N ARG A 312 -18.57 29.72 -6.96
CA ARG A 312 -18.88 28.82 -8.07
C ARG A 312 -19.07 29.61 -9.38
N THR A 313 -18.07 30.33 -9.83
CA THR A 313 -18.08 30.95 -11.17
C THR A 313 -17.30 30.11 -12.13
N SER A 314 -18.05 29.68 -13.15
CA SER A 314 -17.68 29.27 -14.52
C SER A 314 -16.19 28.94 -14.75
N GLY A 315 -15.94 27.67 -15.03
CA GLY A 315 -14.65 27.17 -15.52
C GLY A 315 -14.24 27.85 -16.82
N GLY A 316 -13.22 28.64 -16.76
CA GLY A 316 -12.42 29.10 -17.87
C GLY A 316 -10.98 29.00 -17.44
N ILE A 317 -10.24 28.10 -18.06
CA ILE A 317 -8.80 28.00 -17.92
C ILE A 317 -8.21 29.28 -18.47
N THR A 318 -7.74 30.19 -17.62
CA THR A 318 -6.88 31.31 -18.02
C THR A 318 -5.43 30.88 -17.85
N GLU A 319 -4.76 30.73 -18.99
CA GLU A 319 -3.31 30.74 -19.10
C GLU A 319 -2.73 31.96 -18.35
N TYR A 320 -1.87 31.72 -17.41
CA TYR A 320 -1.01 32.74 -16.85
C TYR A 320 0.15 33.00 -17.81
N SER A 321 -0.07 33.90 -18.74
CA SER A 321 0.96 34.61 -19.47
C SER A 321 1.19 35.93 -18.73
N GLY A 322 2.25 35.98 -17.92
CA GLY A 322 2.69 37.18 -17.23
C GLY A 322 3.36 38.17 -18.19
N GLY A 323 2.60 39.09 -18.66
CA GLY A 323 3.12 40.29 -19.32
C GLY A 323 2.78 41.52 -18.49
N HIS A 324 3.77 42.15 -17.91
CA HIS A 324 3.63 43.52 -17.46
C HIS A 324 4.53 44.42 -18.29
N ALA A 325 3.91 45.18 -19.16
CA ALA A 325 4.45 46.45 -19.62
C ALA A 325 3.76 47.61 -18.87
N PRO A 326 4.46 48.69 -18.62
CA PRO A 326 3.84 49.98 -19.02
C PRO A 326 4.75 50.82 -19.91
N ALA A 327 4.17 51.19 -20.98
CA ALA A 327 4.00 52.47 -21.63
C ALA A 327 5.15 53.48 -21.68
N THR A 328 5.41 53.87 -22.94
CA THR A 328 5.69 55.18 -23.52
C THR A 328 7.09 55.78 -23.33
N SER A 329 7.81 55.84 -24.45
CA SER A 329 8.06 57.11 -25.10
C SER A 329 8.63 56.87 -26.51
N LYS A 330 8.00 57.55 -27.46
CA LYS A 330 8.47 57.78 -28.84
C LYS A 330 9.76 58.58 -28.78
N LEU A 331 10.73 58.28 -29.65
CA LEU A 331 11.39 59.31 -30.54
C LEU A 331 12.41 58.63 -31.45
N SER A 332 12.10 58.69 -32.69
CA SER A 332 12.79 59.36 -33.79
C SER A 332 13.94 58.64 -34.45
N ARG A 333 13.62 58.21 -35.64
CA ARG A 333 14.52 58.02 -36.78
C ARG A 333 15.53 59.15 -36.91
N SER A 334 16.80 58.85 -37.12
CA SER A 334 17.66 59.74 -37.95
C SER A 334 18.51 58.88 -38.87
N VAL A 335 18.20 59.04 -40.10
CA VAL A 335 19.03 58.70 -41.26
C VAL A 335 20.14 59.75 -41.35
N TRP A 336 21.37 59.33 -41.51
CA TRP A 336 22.41 60.19 -42.16
C TRP A 336 23.16 59.39 -43.18
N THR A 337 23.05 59.91 -44.39
CA THR A 337 23.78 59.53 -45.59
C THR A 337 25.06 60.31 -45.69
N THR A 338 26.02 59.65 -46.34
CA THR A 338 27.09 60.21 -47.24
C THR A 338 28.22 61.04 -46.61
N GLY A 339 29.40 60.58 -46.97
CA GLY A 339 30.67 61.35 -46.93
C GLY A 339 31.81 60.51 -47.55
N THR A 340 32.00 60.67 -48.81
CA THR A 340 33.10 60.15 -49.61
C THR A 340 34.39 60.88 -49.24
N ALA A 341 35.46 60.10 -48.99
CA ALA A 341 36.83 60.54 -49.26
C ALA A 341 37.73 59.35 -49.54
N SER A 342 38.33 59.40 -50.74
CA SER A 342 39.36 58.47 -51.25
C SER A 342 40.71 58.73 -50.57
N ALA A 343 41.40 57.64 -50.23
CA ALA A 343 42.88 57.62 -50.26
C ALA A 343 43.37 56.19 -50.35
N GLU A 344 44.04 55.92 -51.36
CA GLU A 344 45.17 55.00 -51.74
C GLU A 344 45.50 53.73 -50.99
N ARG A 345 45.63 52.73 -51.77
CA ARG A 345 45.98 51.33 -51.65
C ARG A 345 47.33 51.13 -50.91
N THR A 346 47.38 50.15 -50.07
CA THR A 346 48.43 49.16 -49.98
C THR A 346 47.81 47.77 -49.76
N HIS A 347 48.15 46.88 -50.71
CA HIS A 347 47.75 45.49 -50.69
C HIS A 347 48.49 44.75 -49.52
N GLN A 348 47.75 44.32 -48.51
CA GLN A 348 48.17 43.14 -47.79
C GLN A 348 47.07 42.09 -48.01
N VAL A 349 47.47 40.96 -48.65
CA VAL A 349 46.60 39.81 -48.87
C VAL A 349 46.25 39.21 -47.47
N SER A 350 45.01 39.30 -47.11
CA SER A 350 44.53 38.77 -45.86
C SER A 350 44.55 37.22 -45.89
N SER A 351 45.00 36.60 -44.82
CA SER A 351 45.05 35.12 -44.62
C SER A 351 43.73 34.41 -44.97
N ALA A 352 42.63 35.16 -45.03
CA ALA A 352 41.27 34.65 -45.40
C ALA A 352 41.13 34.35 -46.89
N GLU A 353 41.80 35.15 -47.79
CA GLU A 353 41.72 34.90 -49.24
C GLU A 353 42.59 33.69 -49.64
N TYR A 354 43.71 33.47 -49.00
CA TYR A 354 44.52 32.28 -49.17
C TYR A 354 43.76 31.00 -48.80
N ILE A 355 43.06 30.98 -47.62
CA ILE A 355 42.25 29.86 -47.18
C ILE A 355 41.06 29.58 -48.13
N VAL A 356 40.37 30.60 -48.64
CA VAL A 356 39.26 30.49 -49.62
C VAL A 356 39.71 29.95 -50.96
N SER A 357 40.93 30.30 -51.41
CA SER A 357 41.50 29.83 -52.68
C SER A 357 41.90 28.37 -52.65
N GLU A 358 42.48 27.92 -51.51
CA GLU A 358 42.87 26.51 -51.26
C GLU A 358 41.63 25.59 -51.09
N ILE A 359 40.55 26.10 -50.44
CA ILE A 359 39.25 25.37 -50.27
C ILE A 359 38.61 25.11 -51.63
N LYS A 360 38.69 26.01 -52.62
CA LYS A 360 38.19 25.79 -53.95
C LYS A 360 38.93 24.74 -54.76
N ARG A 361 40.18 24.43 -54.42
CA ARG A 361 41.03 23.45 -55.13
C ARG A 361 40.83 22.02 -54.63
N HIS A 362 40.40 21.84 -53.38
CA HIS A 362 40.18 20.51 -52.76
C HIS A 362 38.84 20.33 -52.13
N LYS A 363 37.76 20.69 -52.80
CA LYS A 363 36.36 20.62 -52.27
C LYS A 363 35.94 19.28 -51.66
N LYS A 364 36.49 18.14 -52.11
CA LYS A 364 36.15 16.81 -51.56
C LYS A 364 36.93 16.47 -50.31
N GLY A 365 38.16 16.96 -50.16
CA GLY A 365 38.97 16.71 -48.97
C GLY A 365 38.54 17.55 -47.76
N PHE A 366 38.23 18.81 -47.95
CA PHE A 366 37.83 19.74 -46.88
C PHE A 366 36.46 19.39 -46.32
N GLY A 367 35.51 18.92 -47.17
CA GLY A 367 34.21 18.43 -46.68
C GLY A 367 34.32 17.20 -45.75
N ILE A 368 35.27 16.32 -46.08
CA ILE A 368 35.51 15.11 -45.25
C ILE A 368 36.21 15.47 -43.92
N THR A 369 37.18 16.35 -43.92
CA THR A 369 37.87 16.78 -42.70
C THR A 369 37.00 17.64 -41.80
N ALA A 370 36.15 18.49 -42.35
CA ALA A 370 35.13 19.26 -41.60
C ALA A 370 34.08 18.33 -40.99
N ALA A 371 33.57 17.34 -41.74
CA ALA A 371 32.65 16.34 -41.24
C ALA A 371 33.22 15.47 -40.13
N ILE A 372 34.53 15.08 -40.26
CA ILE A 372 35.21 14.33 -39.19
C ILE A 372 35.41 15.22 -37.93
N ALA A 373 35.79 16.48 -38.09
CA ALA A 373 35.95 17.43 -37.00
C ALA A 373 34.63 17.69 -36.28
N ILE A 374 33.54 17.90 -37.02
CA ILE A 374 32.19 18.03 -36.44
C ILE A 374 31.75 16.71 -35.74
N GLY A 375 32.01 15.55 -36.36
CA GLY A 375 31.74 14.25 -35.78
C GLY A 375 32.52 14.01 -34.47
N LEU A 376 33.78 14.41 -34.41
CA LEU A 376 34.59 14.34 -33.19
C LEU A 376 34.09 15.30 -32.09
N VAL A 377 33.70 16.51 -32.44
CA VAL A 377 33.10 17.47 -31.49
C VAL A 377 31.76 16.95 -30.97
N LEU A 378 30.92 16.41 -31.87
CA LEU A 378 29.62 15.80 -31.43
C LEU A 378 29.84 14.56 -30.59
N ALA A 379 30.78 13.68 -30.96
CA ALA A 379 31.14 12.51 -30.18
C ALA A 379 31.76 12.88 -28.82
N SER A 380 32.63 13.89 -28.78
CA SER A 380 33.22 14.42 -27.55
C SER A 380 32.13 15.08 -26.66
N THR A 381 31.25 15.86 -27.25
CA THR A 381 30.13 16.48 -26.52
C THR A 381 29.14 15.43 -26.00
N PHE A 382 28.84 14.43 -26.82
CA PHE A 382 27.99 13.29 -26.42
C PHE A 382 28.66 12.46 -25.33
N TYR A 383 29.96 12.16 -25.47
CA TYR A 383 30.75 11.47 -24.44
C TYR A 383 30.81 12.27 -23.15
N PHE A 384 30.96 13.59 -23.21
CA PHE A 384 30.99 14.45 -22.02
C PHE A 384 29.62 14.56 -21.33
N ILE A 385 28.53 14.63 -22.11
CA ILE A 385 27.18 14.58 -21.60
C ILE A 385 26.85 13.20 -21.00
N TYR A 386 27.26 12.13 -21.68
CA TYR A 386 27.07 10.76 -21.23
C TYR A 386 27.89 10.46 -19.96
N ALA A 387 29.16 10.87 -19.91
CA ALA A 387 30.01 10.73 -18.73
C ALA A 387 29.50 11.53 -17.52
N ARG A 388 28.97 12.74 -17.73
CA ARG A 388 28.29 13.51 -16.67
C ARG A 388 27.02 12.85 -16.18
N ARG A 389 26.20 12.26 -17.06
CA ARG A 389 25.00 11.52 -16.67
C ARG A 389 25.33 10.23 -15.90
N ALA A 390 26.44 9.58 -16.20
CA ALA A 390 26.88 8.37 -15.50
C ALA A 390 27.34 8.62 -14.05
N THR A 391 27.66 9.86 -13.67
CA THR A 391 28.11 10.24 -12.32
C THR A 391 27.00 10.84 -11.45
N ALA A 392 25.91 11.33 -12.04
CA ALA A 392 24.78 11.89 -11.29
C ALA A 392 24.00 10.78 -10.55
N LEU A 393 23.57 11.07 -9.32
CA LEU A 393 22.66 10.22 -8.58
C LEU A 393 21.28 10.27 -9.24
N THR A 394 20.59 9.15 -9.15
CA THR A 394 19.19 9.05 -9.58
C THR A 394 18.30 8.97 -8.35
N ASP A 395 17.01 9.17 -8.54
CA ASP A 395 16.00 8.97 -7.50
C ASP A 395 15.97 7.52 -6.96
N LYS A 396 16.69 6.56 -7.54
CA LYS A 396 16.82 5.18 -7.10
C LYS A 396 18.04 4.91 -6.22
N ASP A 397 18.95 5.86 -6.12
CA ASP A 397 20.22 5.66 -5.43
C ASP A 397 20.08 5.98 -3.92
N THR A 398 20.71 5.15 -3.09
CA THR A 398 20.77 5.33 -1.64
C THR A 398 22.16 5.81 -1.25
N ILE A 399 22.24 6.74 -0.30
CA ILE A 399 23.47 7.37 0.18
C ILE A 399 23.71 6.94 1.63
N LEU A 400 24.92 6.53 1.96
CA LEU A 400 25.38 6.35 3.33
C LEU A 400 25.95 7.66 3.89
N LEU A 401 25.60 8.04 5.11
CA LEU A 401 26.16 9.18 5.81
C LEU A 401 27.24 8.71 6.79
N ALA A 402 28.49 9.10 6.58
CA ALA A 402 29.58 8.86 7.51
C ALA A 402 29.54 9.81 8.71
N ASP A 403 30.25 9.46 9.76
CA ASP A 403 30.40 10.34 10.92
C ASP A 403 31.27 11.56 10.59
N PHE A 404 30.93 12.71 11.18
CA PHE A 404 31.67 13.94 10.98
C PHE A 404 33.08 13.87 11.57
N VAL A 405 34.03 14.43 10.85
CA VAL A 405 35.39 14.64 11.35
C VAL A 405 35.47 16.03 12.00
N ASN A 406 35.57 16.07 13.32
CA ASN A 406 35.71 17.31 14.10
C ASN A 406 37.19 17.56 14.46
N THR A 407 37.75 18.62 13.93
CA THR A 407 39.14 19.08 14.24
C THR A 407 39.17 20.43 14.95
N THR A 408 38.02 20.92 15.43
CA THR A 408 37.94 22.19 16.15
C THR A 408 38.41 22.11 17.59
N GLY A 409 38.39 20.90 18.19
CA GLY A 409 38.59 20.68 19.62
C GLY A 409 37.38 20.97 20.52
N ASP A 410 36.26 21.47 19.96
CA ASP A 410 35.03 21.68 20.72
C ASP A 410 34.11 20.45 20.59
N PRO A 411 33.85 19.71 21.69
CA PRO A 411 33.05 18.48 21.66
C PRO A 411 31.57 18.73 21.37
N VAL A 412 31.11 19.95 21.26
CA VAL A 412 29.71 20.26 20.90
C VAL A 412 29.41 19.82 19.46
N PHE A 413 30.40 19.77 18.58
CA PHE A 413 30.25 19.38 17.18
C PHE A 413 30.28 17.85 16.96
N ASP A 414 30.68 17.07 17.97
CA ASP A 414 30.74 15.61 17.86
C ASP A 414 29.29 15.07 17.74
N ASP A 415 29.04 14.29 16.69
CA ASP A 415 27.77 13.66 16.32
C ASP A 415 26.60 14.63 16.08
N THR A 416 26.67 15.85 16.62
CA THR A 416 25.65 16.90 16.48
C THR A 416 25.45 17.30 15.02
N LEU A 417 26.57 17.50 14.29
CA LEU A 417 26.51 17.95 12.88
C LEU A 417 26.04 16.82 11.94
N LYS A 418 26.37 15.57 12.24
CA LYS A 418 25.83 14.41 11.50
C LYS A 418 24.31 14.37 11.60
N GLN A 419 23.78 14.54 12.82
CA GLN A 419 22.35 14.52 13.05
C GLN A 419 21.64 15.70 12.34
N ALA A 420 22.21 16.91 12.43
CA ALA A 420 21.72 18.08 11.73
C ALA A 420 21.71 17.88 10.20
N LEU A 421 22.80 17.32 9.65
CA LEU A 421 22.90 17.01 8.23
C LEU A 421 21.89 15.94 7.80
N ALA A 422 21.65 14.92 8.62
CA ALA A 422 20.65 13.89 8.35
C ALA A 422 19.24 14.50 8.26
N VAL A 423 18.89 15.45 9.14
CA VAL A 423 17.61 16.18 9.08
C VAL A 423 17.51 16.98 7.78
N GLN A 424 18.55 17.76 7.42
CA GLN A 424 18.54 18.59 6.21
C GLN A 424 18.43 17.77 4.93
N LEU A 425 19.14 16.64 4.84
CA LEU A 425 19.07 15.74 3.69
C LEU A 425 17.77 14.94 3.65
N GLY A 426 17.24 14.56 4.82
CA GLY A 426 15.96 13.83 4.95
C GLY A 426 14.74 14.65 4.51
N GLN A 427 14.86 15.98 4.36
CA GLN A 427 13.81 16.80 3.75
C GLN A 427 13.61 16.52 2.25
N SER A 428 14.64 15.95 1.59
CA SER A 428 14.61 15.68 0.16
C SER A 428 13.77 14.43 -0.16
N PRO A 429 12.71 14.50 -0.98
CA PRO A 429 12.04 13.32 -1.50
C PRO A 429 12.86 12.59 -2.58
N PHE A 430 13.92 13.24 -3.09
CA PHE A 430 14.83 12.70 -4.10
C PHE A 430 15.94 11.85 -3.48
N LEU A 431 16.55 12.28 -2.35
CA LEU A 431 17.64 11.57 -1.70
C LEU A 431 17.09 10.48 -0.78
N ASN A 432 17.69 9.30 -0.83
CA ASN A 432 17.42 8.22 0.11
C ASN A 432 18.65 8.01 0.99
N ILE A 433 18.51 8.19 2.30
CA ILE A 433 19.61 8.01 3.27
C ILE A 433 19.52 6.58 3.82
N PHE A 434 20.66 5.88 3.78
CA PHE A 434 20.80 4.57 4.39
C PHE A 434 20.71 4.71 5.91
N GLY A 435 19.63 4.22 6.51
CA GLY A 435 19.30 4.44 7.93
C GLY A 435 20.37 3.90 8.88
N ASP A 436 20.55 4.57 10.01
CA ASP A 436 21.53 4.19 11.04
C ASP A 436 21.33 2.75 11.56
N ASP A 437 20.09 2.25 11.65
CA ASP A 437 19.81 0.87 12.08
C ASP A 437 20.39 -0.14 11.10
N ARG A 438 20.23 0.11 9.79
CA ARG A 438 20.85 -0.72 8.74
C ARG A 438 22.38 -0.64 8.76
N VAL A 439 22.93 0.51 9.12
CA VAL A 439 24.39 0.65 9.34
C VAL A 439 24.85 -0.24 10.47
N ARG A 440 24.15 -0.22 11.61
CA ARG A 440 24.44 -1.08 12.78
C ARG A 440 24.36 -2.57 12.44
N ASP A 441 23.36 -2.97 11.66
CA ASP A 441 23.22 -4.34 11.19
C ASP A 441 24.34 -4.72 10.24
N ALA A 442 24.72 -3.85 9.29
CA ALA A 442 25.85 -4.09 8.42
C ALA A 442 27.17 -4.27 9.21
N LEU A 443 27.38 -3.50 10.29
CA LEU A 443 28.50 -3.65 11.22
C LEU A 443 28.45 -4.98 11.96
N ARG A 444 27.30 -5.38 12.51
CA ARG A 444 27.12 -6.69 13.18
C ARG A 444 27.41 -7.87 12.26
N PHE A 445 26.94 -7.81 10.99
CA PHE A 445 27.21 -8.85 10.00
C PHE A 445 28.69 -8.99 9.65
N THR A 446 29.47 -7.93 9.85
CA THR A 446 30.92 -7.94 9.65
C THR A 446 31.71 -8.29 10.91
N GLY A 447 31.03 -8.61 12.01
CA GLY A 447 31.67 -8.91 13.32
C GLY A 447 32.22 -7.70 14.04
N ARG A 448 31.83 -6.48 13.62
CA ARG A 448 32.23 -5.21 14.24
C ARG A 448 31.25 -4.78 15.31
N SER A 449 31.66 -3.84 16.18
CA SER A 449 30.75 -3.22 17.13
C SER A 449 29.66 -2.45 16.38
N PRO A 450 28.36 -2.58 16.73
CA PRO A 450 27.28 -1.83 16.10
C PRO A 450 27.40 -0.32 16.35
N ASP A 451 28.17 0.11 17.32
CA ASP A 451 28.42 1.53 17.66
C ASP A 451 29.80 2.01 17.17
N GLU A 452 30.47 1.26 16.29
CA GLU A 452 31.74 1.67 15.69
C GLU A 452 31.54 2.89 14.80
N ARG A 453 32.41 3.91 14.92
CA ARG A 453 32.33 5.12 14.10
C ARG A 453 32.51 4.79 12.63
N VAL A 454 31.59 5.29 11.80
CA VAL A 454 31.62 5.11 10.35
C VAL A 454 32.60 6.11 9.72
N THR A 455 33.86 5.72 9.64
CA THR A 455 34.88 6.49 8.91
C THR A 455 34.65 6.45 7.41
N ARG A 456 35.41 7.25 6.64
CA ARG A 456 35.36 7.25 5.17
C ARG A 456 35.66 5.85 4.60
N GLU A 457 36.62 5.15 5.13
CA GLU A 457 37.03 3.81 4.69
C GLU A 457 35.99 2.77 5.02
N LEU A 458 35.52 2.74 6.26
CA LEU A 458 34.49 1.82 6.72
C LEU A 458 33.15 2.09 6.00
N GLY A 459 32.82 3.37 5.81
CA GLY A 459 31.61 3.75 5.05
C GLY A 459 31.66 3.26 3.60
N ARG A 460 32.81 3.32 2.93
CA ARG A 460 32.99 2.76 1.58
C ARG A 460 32.86 1.24 1.58
N GLU A 461 33.42 0.55 2.58
CA GLU A 461 33.28 -0.90 2.72
C GLU A 461 31.80 -1.31 2.88
N ILE A 462 31.06 -0.61 3.73
CA ILE A 462 29.62 -0.82 3.91
C ILE A 462 28.88 -0.57 2.60
N CYS A 463 29.14 0.56 1.92
CA CYS A 463 28.50 0.87 0.64
C CYS A 463 28.73 -0.21 -0.41
N GLN A 464 29.98 -0.70 -0.55
CA GLN A 464 30.31 -1.74 -1.53
C GLN A 464 29.57 -3.06 -1.24
N ARG A 465 29.48 -3.45 0.02
CA ARG A 465 28.78 -4.68 0.43
C ARG A 465 27.28 -4.59 0.29
N GLN A 466 26.72 -3.40 0.56
CA GLN A 466 25.27 -3.16 0.50
C GLN A 466 24.80 -2.68 -0.89
N GLY A 467 25.71 -2.55 -1.86
CA GLY A 467 25.38 -2.08 -3.20
C GLY A 467 24.98 -0.60 -3.26
N LEU A 468 25.42 0.21 -2.28
CA LEU A 468 25.12 1.65 -2.24
C LEU A 468 26.05 2.42 -3.19
N LYS A 469 25.50 3.44 -3.85
CA LYS A 469 26.22 4.16 -4.90
C LYS A 469 27.14 5.25 -4.35
N ALA A 470 26.77 5.92 -3.29
CA ALA A 470 27.50 7.05 -2.75
C ALA A 470 27.65 7.01 -1.22
N LEU A 471 28.77 7.55 -0.76
CA LEU A 471 29.07 7.88 0.63
C LEU A 471 29.17 9.39 0.78
N LEU A 472 28.48 9.95 1.75
CA LEU A 472 28.59 11.36 2.12
C LEU A 472 29.43 11.49 3.39
N THR A 473 30.48 12.31 3.33
CA THR A 473 31.38 12.64 4.44
C THR A 473 31.26 14.11 4.80
N GLY A 474 31.37 14.43 6.08
CA GLY A 474 31.38 15.79 6.59
C GLY A 474 32.60 16.04 7.46
N SER A 475 33.12 17.26 7.45
CA SER A 475 34.16 17.70 8.38
C SER A 475 33.95 19.15 8.81
N ILE A 476 34.41 19.46 10.03
CA ILE A 476 34.49 20.83 10.55
C ILE A 476 35.87 21.09 11.10
N SER A 477 36.43 22.24 10.78
CA SER A 477 37.71 22.76 11.32
C SER A 477 37.57 24.18 11.79
N GLY A 478 38.33 24.56 12.82
CA GLY A 478 38.35 25.92 13.40
C GLY A 478 39.58 26.70 12.96
N LEU A 479 39.40 27.98 12.64
CA LEU A 479 40.46 28.91 12.36
C LEU A 479 40.16 30.22 13.14
N GLY A 480 40.69 30.33 14.37
CA GLY A 480 40.29 31.41 15.28
C GLY A 480 38.82 31.35 15.65
N THR A 481 38.06 32.42 15.34
CA THR A 481 36.60 32.46 15.55
C THR A 481 35.77 31.89 14.38
N HIS A 482 36.45 31.54 13.28
CA HIS A 482 35.82 31.06 12.07
C HIS A 482 35.80 29.52 12.03
N TYR A 483 34.73 28.95 11.50
CA TYR A 483 34.59 27.51 11.30
C TYR A 483 34.39 27.20 9.83
N ILE A 484 35.14 26.23 9.31
CA ILE A 484 35.05 25.77 7.92
C ILE A 484 34.36 24.41 7.94
N ILE A 485 33.19 24.31 7.29
CA ILE A 485 32.42 23.09 7.12
C ILE A 485 32.66 22.58 5.70
N THR A 486 33.02 21.33 5.54
CA THR A 486 33.15 20.68 4.22
C THR A 486 32.25 19.45 4.15
N LEU A 487 31.44 19.37 3.11
CA LEU A 487 30.62 18.22 2.75
C LEU A 487 31.13 17.64 1.43
N GLU A 488 31.33 16.33 1.36
CA GLU A 488 31.81 15.66 0.16
C GLU A 488 31.04 14.35 -0.06
N ALA A 489 30.38 14.23 -1.22
CA ALA A 489 29.79 13.00 -1.69
C ALA A 489 30.76 12.28 -2.62
N ILE A 490 31.09 11.03 -2.33
CA ILE A 490 32.03 10.20 -3.10
C ILE A 490 31.33 8.97 -3.67
N ASN A 491 31.75 8.57 -4.85
CA ASN A 491 31.35 7.30 -5.44
C ASN A 491 31.93 6.15 -4.61
N ALA A 492 31.08 5.28 -4.09
CA ALA A 492 31.48 4.20 -3.20
C ALA A 492 32.42 3.18 -3.88
N GLN A 493 32.26 2.96 -5.18
CA GLN A 493 33.04 1.99 -5.94
C GLN A 493 34.44 2.57 -6.30
N THR A 494 34.46 3.73 -6.95
CA THR A 494 35.72 4.32 -7.45
C THR A 494 36.46 5.14 -6.39
N GLY A 495 35.76 5.73 -5.43
CA GLY A 495 36.32 6.65 -4.44
C GLY A 495 36.40 8.09 -4.92
N ASP A 496 35.98 8.38 -6.17
CA ASP A 496 36.00 9.71 -6.76
C ASP A 496 34.95 10.62 -6.17
N ALA A 497 35.23 11.91 -6.07
CA ALA A 497 34.26 12.89 -5.63
C ALA A 497 33.15 13.08 -6.67
N ILE A 498 31.91 12.88 -6.27
CA ILE A 498 30.71 13.19 -7.07
C ILE A 498 30.39 14.68 -6.96
N ALA A 499 30.38 15.19 -5.72
CA ALA A 499 30.09 16.58 -5.41
C ALA A 499 30.81 17.01 -4.14
N ARG A 500 31.17 18.29 -4.04
CA ARG A 500 31.78 18.87 -2.86
C ARG A 500 31.25 20.28 -2.63
N GLU A 501 30.95 20.60 -1.37
CA GLU A 501 30.56 21.93 -0.89
C GLU A 501 31.37 22.32 0.33
N GLN A 502 31.65 23.63 0.44
CA GLN A 502 32.33 24.22 1.58
C GLN A 502 31.58 25.50 2.00
N ALA A 503 31.42 25.67 3.30
CA ALA A 503 30.82 26.87 3.87
C ALA A 503 31.67 27.36 5.04
N GLU A 504 31.67 28.65 5.24
CA GLU A 504 32.37 29.33 6.34
C GLU A 504 31.37 29.98 7.28
N ALA A 505 31.54 29.75 8.58
CA ALA A 505 30.74 30.36 9.65
C ALA A 505 31.66 31.29 10.49
N GLU A 506 31.25 32.54 10.60
CA GLU A 506 32.04 33.59 11.33
C GLU A 506 31.87 33.49 12.86
N GLY A 507 31.18 32.47 13.36
CA GLY A 507 30.95 32.19 14.77
C GLY A 507 30.28 30.84 14.95
N LYS A 508 30.34 30.33 16.17
CA LYS A 508 29.75 29.05 16.57
C LYS A 508 28.24 29.01 16.33
N GLU A 509 27.55 30.11 16.54
CA GLU A 509 26.10 30.27 16.42
C GLU A 509 25.62 30.15 14.97
N LEU A 510 26.50 30.43 14.01
CA LEU A 510 26.19 30.38 12.58
C LEU A 510 26.47 28.99 11.94
N VAL A 511 27.07 28.06 12.69
CA VAL A 511 27.48 26.76 12.16
C VAL A 511 26.27 25.95 11.65
N VAL A 512 25.18 25.88 12.40
CA VAL A 512 23.94 25.15 12.00
C VAL A 512 23.38 25.72 10.69
N LYS A 513 23.27 27.07 10.62
CA LYS A 513 22.79 27.75 9.41
C LYS A 513 23.68 27.47 8.19
N LYS A 514 24.99 27.59 8.35
CA LYS A 514 25.95 27.38 7.25
C LYS A 514 26.04 25.92 6.82
N LEU A 515 25.84 24.99 7.73
CA LEU A 515 25.68 23.56 7.40
C LEU A 515 24.45 23.34 6.52
N GLY A 516 23.31 23.94 6.88
CA GLY A 516 22.07 23.88 6.08
C GLY A 516 22.27 24.42 4.67
N GLU A 517 22.85 25.62 4.54
CA GLU A 517 23.17 26.24 3.23
C GLU A 517 24.08 25.35 2.36
N ALA A 518 25.11 24.74 2.95
CA ALA A 518 26.02 23.82 2.26
C ALA A 518 25.31 22.54 1.82
N ALA A 519 24.45 21.98 2.68
CA ALA A 519 23.70 20.77 2.38
C ALA A 519 22.68 20.99 1.25
N THR A 520 21.99 22.12 1.23
CA THR A 520 21.07 22.52 0.14
C THR A 520 21.80 22.62 -1.21
N LYS A 521 22.98 23.27 -1.26
CA LYS A 521 23.80 23.32 -2.49
C LYS A 521 24.31 21.95 -2.90
N LEU A 522 24.63 21.09 -1.94
CA LEU A 522 25.04 19.71 -2.22
C LEU A 522 23.89 18.90 -2.84
N ARG A 523 22.64 19.04 -2.35
CA ARG A 523 21.45 18.41 -2.92
C ARG A 523 21.28 18.77 -4.40
N GLU A 524 21.44 20.04 -4.76
CA GLU A 524 21.40 20.52 -6.15
C GLU A 524 22.49 19.83 -7.01
N LYS A 525 23.73 19.79 -6.52
CA LYS A 525 24.85 19.14 -7.24
C LYS A 525 24.70 17.63 -7.38
N LEU A 526 23.98 16.99 -6.46
CA LEU A 526 23.67 15.56 -6.52
C LEU A 526 22.52 15.24 -7.49
N GLY A 527 21.84 16.24 -8.03
CA GLY A 527 20.84 16.09 -9.09
C GLY A 527 19.40 16.37 -8.68
N GLU A 528 19.16 16.84 -7.45
CA GLU A 528 17.82 17.25 -7.04
C GLU A 528 17.37 18.50 -7.81
N SER A 529 16.11 18.53 -8.25
CA SER A 529 15.59 19.67 -9.00
C SER A 529 15.41 20.91 -8.11
N LEU A 530 15.66 22.10 -8.67
CA LEU A 530 15.41 23.37 -7.97
C LEU A 530 13.95 23.51 -7.48
N ALA A 531 12.98 22.92 -8.20
CA ALA A 531 11.58 22.92 -7.80
C ALA A 531 11.37 22.06 -6.54
N SER A 532 12.02 20.89 -6.46
CA SER A 532 12.00 20.04 -5.27
C SER A 532 12.62 20.76 -4.07
N ILE A 533 13.82 21.32 -4.25
CA ILE A 533 14.52 22.08 -3.19
C ILE A 533 13.62 23.23 -2.70
N LYS A 534 13.06 24.02 -3.59
CA LYS A 534 12.18 25.13 -3.21
C LYS A 534 10.96 24.71 -2.39
N ASN A 535 10.42 23.53 -2.66
CA ASN A 535 9.23 23.01 -1.97
C ASN A 535 9.54 22.29 -0.65
N PHE A 536 10.75 21.69 -0.54
CA PHE A 536 11.12 20.79 0.56
C PHE A 536 12.43 21.22 1.25
N ASP A 537 12.76 22.49 1.28
CA ASP A 537 13.97 23.03 1.95
C ASP A 537 13.59 24.04 3.03
N THR A 538 13.16 23.54 4.18
CA THR A 538 13.03 24.35 5.39
C THR A 538 14.42 24.65 5.93
N PRO A 539 14.79 25.93 6.22
CA PRO A 539 16.10 26.25 6.79
C PRO A 539 16.39 25.41 8.04
N LEU A 540 17.59 24.85 8.13
CA LEU A 540 17.96 23.86 9.14
C LEU A 540 17.74 24.37 10.57
N GLU A 541 18.06 25.65 10.82
CA GLU A 541 17.83 26.30 12.11
C GLU A 541 16.33 26.46 12.47
N GLN A 542 15.43 26.41 11.48
CA GLN A 542 13.99 26.37 11.70
C GLN A 542 13.48 24.94 11.85
N ALA A 543 13.95 24.04 10.97
CA ALA A 543 13.59 22.62 11.00
C ALA A 543 14.07 21.90 12.27
N THR A 544 15.10 22.42 12.94
CA THR A 544 15.63 21.90 14.21
C THR A 544 15.62 22.96 15.27
N THR A 545 16.78 23.52 15.57
CA THR A 545 17.02 24.61 16.53
C THR A 545 18.25 25.42 16.12
N SER A 546 18.28 26.70 16.44
CA SER A 546 19.49 27.52 16.30
C SER A 546 20.52 27.30 17.43
N SER A 547 20.09 26.66 18.55
CA SER A 547 20.98 26.35 19.69
C SER A 547 21.74 25.06 19.47
N LEU A 548 23.06 25.15 19.31
CA LEU A 548 23.94 23.97 19.21
C LEU A 548 23.86 23.10 20.45
N GLU A 549 23.72 23.69 21.62
CA GLU A 549 23.58 22.97 22.90
C GLU A 549 22.27 22.19 22.98
N ALA A 550 21.16 22.78 22.50
CA ALA A 550 19.89 22.08 22.39
C ALA A 550 19.97 20.93 21.39
N LEU A 551 20.60 21.16 20.23
CA LEU A 551 20.79 20.14 19.20
C LEU A 551 21.70 18.99 19.69
N LYS A 552 22.75 19.30 20.48
CA LYS A 552 23.60 18.28 21.11
C LYS A 552 22.82 17.43 22.11
N ALA A 553 22.04 18.07 22.99
CA ALA A 553 21.20 17.35 23.94
C ALA A 553 20.22 16.43 23.20
N PHE A 554 19.58 16.93 22.15
CA PHE A 554 18.68 16.13 21.30
C PHE A 554 19.39 14.95 20.64
N SER A 555 20.60 15.15 20.10
CA SER A 555 21.43 14.09 19.49
C SER A 555 21.78 12.98 20.48
N LEU A 556 22.13 13.34 21.72
CA LEU A 556 22.38 12.36 22.80
C LEU A 556 21.11 11.59 23.17
N GLY A 557 19.95 12.25 23.24
CA GLY A 557 18.66 11.60 23.45
C GLY A 557 18.33 10.58 22.34
N ARG A 558 18.53 10.95 21.07
CA ARG A 558 18.39 10.05 19.93
C ARG A 558 19.37 8.87 19.95
N GLU A 559 20.60 9.09 20.38
CA GLU A 559 21.59 8.01 20.53
C GLU A 559 21.12 6.99 21.57
N GLN A 560 20.62 7.42 22.73
CA GLN A 560 20.09 6.51 23.74
C GLN A 560 18.85 5.78 23.23
N ALA A 561 17.90 6.46 22.61
CA ALA A 561 16.70 5.86 22.02
C ALA A 561 17.04 4.79 20.98
N ARG A 562 18.04 5.02 20.10
CA ARG A 562 18.54 4.02 19.14
C ARG A 562 19.13 2.77 19.80
N LYS A 563 19.69 2.89 21.01
CA LYS A 563 20.18 1.76 21.81
C LYS A 563 19.04 1.04 22.57
N ALA A 564 17.81 1.42 22.33
CA ALA A 564 16.59 1.00 23.06
C ALA A 564 16.60 1.43 24.54
N ASN A 565 17.46 2.37 24.93
CA ASN A 565 17.54 2.97 26.27
C ASN A 565 16.55 4.16 26.33
N ASN A 566 15.25 3.86 26.15
CA ASN A 566 14.23 4.92 26.08
C ASN A 566 14.14 5.72 27.39
N LEU A 567 14.26 5.09 28.54
CA LEU A 567 14.21 5.78 29.83
C LEU A 567 15.37 6.79 29.99
N GLU A 568 16.58 6.37 29.60
CA GLU A 568 17.79 7.20 29.64
C GLU A 568 17.77 8.32 28.60
N SER A 569 16.96 8.21 27.54
CA SER A 569 16.83 9.26 26.53
C SER A 569 15.99 10.48 27.02
N ILE A 570 15.04 10.26 27.94
CA ILE A 570 14.12 11.28 28.46
C ILE A 570 14.83 12.53 29.01
N PRO A 571 15.83 12.44 29.91
CA PRO A 571 16.48 13.64 30.44
C PRO A 571 17.20 14.46 29.36
N PHE A 572 17.72 13.84 28.31
CA PHE A 572 18.35 14.55 27.20
C PHE A 572 17.34 15.32 26.36
N TYR A 573 16.18 14.74 26.04
CA TYR A 573 15.12 15.45 25.33
C TYR A 573 14.55 16.60 26.18
N LYS A 574 14.36 16.39 27.48
CA LYS A 574 13.97 17.48 28.39
C LYS A 574 15.00 18.60 28.41
N ARG A 575 16.29 18.27 28.44
CA ARG A 575 17.35 19.26 28.38
C ARG A 575 17.35 20.04 27.06
N ALA A 576 17.08 19.37 25.94
CA ALA A 576 16.94 20.05 24.64
C ALA A 576 15.77 21.06 24.65
N ILE A 577 14.63 20.68 25.25
CA ILE A 577 13.44 21.54 25.40
C ILE A 577 13.69 22.72 26.37
N GLU A 578 14.43 22.50 27.46
CA GLU A 578 14.81 23.58 28.36
C GLU A 578 15.68 24.65 27.67
N LEU A 579 16.59 24.21 26.80
CA LEU A 579 17.48 25.08 26.03
C LEU A 579 16.76 25.76 24.85
N ASP A 580 15.79 25.11 24.24
CA ASP A 580 14.91 25.69 23.22
C ASP A 580 13.48 25.14 23.36
N PRO A 581 12.58 25.89 24.02
CA PRO A 581 11.18 25.50 24.18
C PRO A 581 10.38 25.39 22.88
N ASN A 582 10.92 25.84 21.76
CA ASN A 582 10.29 25.72 20.42
C ASN A 582 10.84 24.58 19.58
N PHE A 583 11.66 23.72 20.14
CA PHE A 583 12.27 22.59 19.42
C PHE A 583 11.26 21.44 19.29
N ALA A 584 10.45 21.46 18.23
CA ALA A 584 9.36 20.50 17.99
C ALA A 584 9.86 19.04 17.92
N SER A 585 10.98 18.77 17.25
CA SER A 585 11.55 17.42 17.14
C SER A 585 11.99 16.87 18.52
N ALA A 586 12.38 17.73 19.46
CA ALA A 586 12.70 17.30 20.82
C ALA A 586 11.45 16.85 21.60
N TYR A 587 10.32 17.52 21.39
CA TYR A 587 9.03 17.07 21.94
C TYR A 587 8.58 15.75 21.30
N SER A 588 8.76 15.59 19.98
CA SER A 588 8.43 14.32 19.30
C SER A 588 9.33 13.16 19.76
N GLY A 589 10.64 13.41 19.96
CA GLY A 589 11.53 12.41 20.55
C GLY A 589 11.16 12.06 21.99
N LEU A 590 10.72 13.03 22.80
CA LEU A 590 10.24 12.83 24.15
C LEU A 590 8.93 12.04 24.20
N GLU A 591 8.01 12.33 23.27
CA GLU A 591 6.75 11.59 23.07
C GLU A 591 7.04 10.11 22.83
N ILE A 592 7.88 9.78 21.84
CA ILE A 592 8.24 8.40 21.48
C ILE A 592 8.92 7.69 22.68
N ALA A 593 9.80 8.40 23.41
CA ALA A 593 10.45 7.85 24.60
C ALA A 593 9.45 7.53 25.72
N TYR A 594 8.48 8.41 25.97
CA TYR A 594 7.41 8.17 26.93
C TYR A 594 6.48 7.04 26.47
N PHE A 595 6.13 6.98 25.16
CA PHE A 595 5.31 5.91 24.61
C PHE A 595 5.99 4.54 24.78
N ASN A 596 7.27 4.44 24.44
CA ASN A 596 8.04 3.19 24.58
C ASN A 596 8.30 2.78 26.04
N THR A 597 8.18 3.70 27.00
CA THR A 597 8.26 3.42 28.44
C THR A 597 6.89 3.36 29.11
N GLU A 598 5.80 3.28 28.29
CA GLU A 598 4.42 3.11 28.73
C GLU A 598 3.91 4.24 29.65
N GLN A 599 4.44 5.46 29.46
CA GLN A 599 4.02 6.68 30.16
C GLN A 599 3.08 7.49 29.21
N LEU A 600 1.92 6.90 28.85
CA LEU A 600 1.08 7.38 27.73
C LEU A 600 0.49 8.78 27.94
N ASP A 601 0.18 9.18 29.17
CA ASP A 601 -0.30 10.56 29.45
C ASP A 601 0.79 11.62 29.17
N LEU A 602 2.04 11.31 29.54
CA LEU A 602 3.18 12.19 29.24
C LEU A 602 3.52 12.19 27.75
N ALA A 603 3.36 11.05 27.08
CA ALA A 603 3.50 10.95 25.63
C ALA A 603 2.48 11.85 24.92
N ALA A 604 1.19 11.79 25.32
CA ALA A 604 0.15 12.63 24.77
C ALA A 604 0.43 14.13 24.96
N GLN A 605 0.88 14.55 26.15
CA GLN A 605 1.24 15.95 26.41
C GLN A 605 2.42 16.41 25.53
N ALA A 606 3.43 15.57 25.35
CA ALA A 606 4.57 15.86 24.49
C ALA A 606 4.13 15.93 23.00
N ALA A 607 3.26 15.02 22.55
CA ALA A 607 2.68 15.02 21.21
C ALA A 607 1.86 16.30 20.93
N GLU A 608 1.05 16.78 21.90
CA GLU A 608 0.31 18.05 21.77
C GLU A 608 1.26 19.24 21.55
N LYS A 609 2.36 19.30 22.32
CA LYS A 609 3.38 20.35 22.17
C LYS A 609 4.08 20.26 20.83
N ALA A 610 4.49 19.06 20.40
CA ALA A 610 5.09 18.84 19.08
C ALA A 610 4.13 19.30 17.96
N PHE A 611 2.85 18.90 18.05
CA PHE A 611 1.84 19.25 17.06
C PHE A 611 1.55 20.76 16.99
N ALA A 612 1.55 21.46 18.13
CA ALA A 612 1.42 22.92 18.17
C ALA A 612 2.59 23.64 17.45
N LEU A 613 3.76 23.02 17.40
CA LEU A 613 4.97 23.55 16.77
C LEU A 613 5.24 22.99 15.36
N ARG A 614 4.36 22.13 14.81
CA ARG A 614 4.57 21.34 13.57
C ARG A 614 4.84 22.17 12.31
N ASP A 615 4.43 23.43 12.29
CA ASP A 615 4.66 24.32 11.15
C ASP A 615 6.09 24.91 11.13
N ARG A 616 6.91 24.58 12.13
CA ARG A 616 8.32 24.99 12.26
C ARG A 616 9.30 23.90 11.83
N VAL A 617 8.85 22.71 11.54
CA VAL A 617 9.70 21.58 11.15
C VAL A 617 9.67 21.32 9.64
N SER A 618 10.48 20.37 9.18
CA SER A 618 10.42 19.87 7.80
C SER A 618 9.07 19.20 7.50
N GLU A 619 8.71 19.14 6.21
CA GLU A 619 7.46 18.45 5.80
C GLU A 619 7.46 16.97 6.23
N HIS A 620 8.62 16.32 6.18
CA HIS A 620 8.78 14.94 6.65
C HIS A 620 8.46 14.79 8.15
N GLU A 621 9.05 15.64 8.98
CA GLU A 621 8.80 15.63 10.43
C GLU A 621 7.36 16.07 10.76
N LYS A 622 6.78 16.98 9.98
CA LYS A 622 5.38 17.37 10.11
C LYS A 622 4.42 16.21 9.92
N PHE A 623 4.71 15.30 8.98
CA PHE A 623 3.94 14.07 8.83
C PHE A 623 4.06 13.18 10.07
N LEU A 624 5.27 12.95 10.58
CA LEU A 624 5.49 12.14 11.78
C LEU A 624 4.73 12.71 12.98
N ILE A 625 4.92 13.99 13.27
CA ILE A 625 4.26 14.69 14.40
C ILE A 625 2.73 14.64 14.24
N SER A 626 2.22 14.86 13.02
CA SER A 626 0.77 14.86 12.78
C SER A 626 0.16 13.47 12.91
N SER A 627 0.83 12.44 12.41
CA SER A 627 0.34 11.05 12.52
C SER A 627 0.30 10.61 13.98
N ASN A 628 1.35 10.85 14.76
CA ASN A 628 1.40 10.54 16.19
C ASN A 628 0.30 11.29 16.97
N TYR A 629 0.13 12.58 16.71
CA TYR A 629 -0.93 13.36 17.35
C TYR A 629 -2.33 12.81 17.06
N TYR A 630 -2.62 12.48 15.80
CA TYR A 630 -3.93 11.92 15.44
C TYR A 630 -4.12 10.51 15.98
N TRP A 631 -3.05 9.72 16.08
CA TRP A 631 -3.11 8.35 16.61
C TRP A 631 -3.26 8.33 18.13
N ASP A 632 -2.34 8.99 18.85
CA ASP A 632 -2.18 8.83 20.30
C ASP A 632 -3.04 9.80 21.10
N VAL A 633 -3.19 11.05 20.61
CA VAL A 633 -3.93 12.10 21.33
C VAL A 633 -5.40 12.08 20.95
N THR A 634 -5.72 12.36 19.67
CA THR A 634 -7.13 12.52 19.28
C THR A 634 -7.82 11.20 18.92
N GLY A 635 -7.10 10.17 18.48
CA GLY A 635 -7.66 8.89 18.05
C GLY A 635 -8.47 8.95 16.75
N GLU A 636 -8.30 10.01 15.93
CA GLU A 636 -8.99 10.22 14.65
C GLU A 636 -8.38 9.32 13.56
N LEU A 637 -8.72 8.02 13.53
CA LEU A 637 -8.08 7.02 12.66
C LEU A 637 -8.15 7.38 11.16
N ASP A 638 -9.21 8.04 10.71
CA ASP A 638 -9.32 8.48 9.31
C ASP A 638 -8.22 9.50 8.96
N LYS A 639 -7.97 10.46 9.86
CA LYS A 639 -6.88 11.44 9.69
C LYS A 639 -5.50 10.79 9.75
N VAL A 640 -5.32 9.80 10.61
CA VAL A 640 -4.07 9.01 10.64
C VAL A 640 -3.82 8.37 9.28
N ILE A 641 -4.83 7.67 8.73
CA ILE A 641 -4.75 7.01 7.43
C ILE A 641 -4.47 8.02 6.29
N GLU A 642 -5.15 9.15 6.29
CA GLU A 642 -4.94 10.21 5.31
C GLU A 642 -3.52 10.78 5.39
N THR A 643 -3.03 11.04 6.60
CA THR A 643 -1.68 11.54 6.85
C THR A 643 -0.62 10.57 6.33
N TYR A 644 -0.70 9.29 6.70
CA TYR A 644 0.25 8.29 6.21
C TYR A 644 0.16 8.07 4.68
N LYS A 645 -1.03 8.11 4.09
CA LYS A 645 -1.18 8.03 2.63
C LYS A 645 -0.55 9.22 1.91
N LEU A 646 -0.69 10.42 2.46
CA LEU A 646 -0.07 11.62 1.91
C LEU A 646 1.45 11.53 2.07
N TRP A 647 1.93 11.13 3.25
CA TRP A 647 3.36 10.90 3.51
C TRP A 647 3.96 9.87 2.53
N ALA A 648 3.32 8.69 2.36
CA ALA A 648 3.77 7.65 1.43
C ALA A 648 3.88 8.12 -0.03
N ARG A 649 3.06 9.13 -0.43
CA ARG A 649 3.11 9.73 -1.78
C ARG A 649 4.22 10.77 -1.91
N THR A 650 4.43 11.58 -0.86
CA THR A 650 5.44 12.63 -0.85
C THR A 650 6.85 12.03 -0.76
N TYR A 651 7.00 10.99 0.06
CA TYR A 651 8.25 10.25 0.27
C TYR A 651 8.06 8.77 -0.09
N PRO A 652 8.06 8.42 -1.39
CA PRO A 652 7.66 7.09 -1.86
C PRO A 652 8.60 5.95 -1.47
N ARG A 653 9.76 6.26 -0.87
CA ARG A 653 10.74 5.29 -0.39
C ARG A 653 10.77 5.11 1.12
N ASP A 654 10.09 5.99 1.83
CA ASP A 654 9.94 5.88 3.26
C ASP A 654 9.12 4.64 3.60
N ASP A 655 9.64 3.81 4.47
CA ASP A 655 9.03 2.55 4.88
C ASP A 655 8.10 2.70 6.09
N GLU A 656 8.18 3.82 6.81
CA GLU A 656 7.32 4.09 7.97
C GLU A 656 5.83 4.17 7.62
N PRO A 657 5.39 4.92 6.58
CA PRO A 657 3.97 5.00 6.27
C PRO A 657 3.31 3.65 5.95
N PRO A 658 3.85 2.78 5.08
CA PRO A 658 3.25 1.48 4.82
C PRO A 658 3.33 0.56 6.05
N ASN A 659 4.38 0.63 6.86
CA ASN A 659 4.47 -0.13 8.10
C ASN A 659 3.32 0.23 9.07
N SER A 660 3.11 1.51 9.31
CA SER A 660 2.05 2.01 10.21
C SER A 660 0.64 1.79 9.63
N LEU A 661 0.44 1.95 8.32
CA LEU A 661 -0.83 1.63 7.66
C LEU A 661 -1.19 0.15 7.81
N SER A 662 -0.21 -0.77 7.81
CA SER A 662 -0.46 -2.20 8.00
C SER A 662 -1.04 -2.51 9.38
N VAL A 663 -0.58 -1.81 10.42
CA VAL A 663 -1.12 -1.91 11.78
C VAL A 663 -2.56 -1.42 11.82
N LEU A 664 -2.81 -0.21 11.29
CA LEU A 664 -4.14 0.40 11.25
C LEU A 664 -5.16 -0.46 10.50
N TYR A 665 -4.79 -0.96 9.32
CA TYR A 665 -5.70 -1.84 8.58
C TYR A 665 -5.97 -3.16 9.29
N SER A 666 -5.01 -3.71 10.04
CA SER A 666 -5.23 -4.88 10.87
C SER A 666 -6.19 -4.58 12.03
N GLU A 667 -6.05 -3.43 12.68
CA GLU A 667 -6.99 -2.96 13.72
C GLU A 667 -8.41 -2.81 13.19
N LEU A 668 -8.56 -2.33 11.94
CA LEU A 668 -9.85 -2.12 11.27
C LEU A 668 -10.41 -3.40 10.60
N GLY A 669 -9.73 -4.54 10.67
CA GLY A 669 -10.15 -5.80 10.03
C GLY A 669 -9.95 -5.83 8.49
N GLN A 670 -9.22 -4.88 7.92
CA GLN A 670 -8.92 -4.79 6.49
C GLN A 670 -7.61 -5.51 6.16
N TYR A 671 -7.55 -6.81 6.46
CA TYR A 671 -6.33 -7.60 6.48
C TYR A 671 -5.60 -7.70 5.14
N GLU A 672 -6.31 -7.73 4.00
CA GLU A 672 -5.64 -7.77 2.68
C GLU A 672 -4.82 -6.49 2.46
N LYS A 673 -5.38 -5.33 2.82
CA LYS A 673 -4.63 -4.07 2.77
C LYS A 673 -3.47 -4.06 3.76
N ALA A 674 -3.68 -4.64 4.95
CA ALA A 674 -2.62 -4.75 5.95
C ALA A 674 -1.44 -5.60 5.43
N ILE A 675 -1.73 -6.71 4.74
CA ILE A 675 -0.71 -7.57 4.10
C ILE A 675 0.02 -6.80 2.99
N GLU A 676 -0.72 -6.12 2.11
CA GLU A 676 -0.13 -5.32 1.02
C GLU A 676 0.84 -4.26 1.55
N GLU A 677 0.42 -3.50 2.56
CA GLU A 677 1.23 -2.43 3.15
C GLU A 677 2.43 -2.98 3.93
N ALA A 678 2.29 -4.07 4.71
CA ALA A 678 3.42 -4.69 5.42
C ALA A 678 4.47 -5.23 4.43
N GLN A 679 4.03 -5.85 3.33
CA GLN A 679 4.93 -6.28 2.26
C GLN A 679 5.61 -5.11 1.56
N GLU A 680 4.91 -3.99 1.37
CA GLU A 680 5.51 -2.77 0.82
C GLU A 680 6.56 -2.19 1.76
N ALA A 681 6.31 -2.14 3.07
CA ALA A 681 7.30 -1.73 4.05
C ALA A 681 8.58 -2.57 3.94
N LEU A 682 8.46 -3.90 3.88
CA LEU A 682 9.60 -4.81 3.69
C LEU A 682 10.35 -4.54 2.37
N ARG A 683 9.63 -4.25 1.28
CA ARG A 683 10.25 -3.92 -0.03
C ARG A 683 11.01 -2.59 0.01
N ARG A 684 10.51 -1.59 0.75
CA ARG A 684 11.17 -0.27 0.88
C ARG A 684 12.40 -0.30 1.78
N GLY A 685 12.62 -1.37 2.52
CA GLY A 685 13.84 -1.58 3.27
C GLY A 685 13.69 -1.70 4.77
N SER A 686 12.48 -1.84 5.29
CA SER A 686 12.23 -2.22 6.70
C SER A 686 12.71 -3.64 7.05
N SER A 687 13.40 -4.32 6.13
CA SER A 687 13.97 -5.65 6.39
C SER A 687 15.01 -5.64 7.51
N GLY A 688 15.55 -4.47 7.89
CA GLY A 688 16.42 -4.29 9.04
C GLY A 688 15.70 -4.15 10.39
N SER A 689 14.36 -4.34 10.44
CA SER A 689 13.55 -4.22 11.66
C SER A 689 12.64 -5.43 11.86
N ALA A 690 12.42 -5.83 13.11
CA ALA A 690 11.48 -6.90 13.48
C ALA A 690 10.01 -6.52 13.26
N VAL A 691 9.70 -5.21 13.29
CA VAL A 691 8.32 -4.70 13.35
C VAL A 691 7.49 -5.07 12.11
N PRO A 692 7.96 -4.89 10.86
CA PRO A 692 7.17 -5.22 9.67
C PRO A 692 6.87 -6.71 9.54
N TYR A 693 7.80 -7.59 10.00
CA TYR A 693 7.53 -9.03 10.05
C TYR A 693 6.43 -9.37 11.07
N SER A 694 6.44 -8.73 12.25
CA SER A 694 5.38 -8.88 13.25
C SER A 694 4.03 -8.42 12.71
N ASN A 695 3.98 -7.27 12.01
CA ASN A 695 2.77 -6.71 11.43
C ASN A 695 2.22 -7.60 10.31
N LEU A 696 3.09 -8.11 9.44
CA LEU A 696 2.71 -9.03 8.36
C LEU A 696 2.18 -10.35 8.92
N ALA A 697 2.84 -10.92 9.93
CA ALA A 697 2.38 -12.15 10.59
C ALA A 697 1.01 -11.95 11.27
N ARG A 698 0.79 -10.80 11.93
CA ARG A 698 -0.51 -10.42 12.50
C ARG A 698 -1.59 -10.34 11.42
N ALA A 699 -1.31 -9.72 10.29
CA ALA A 699 -2.24 -9.58 9.18
C ALA A 699 -2.58 -10.96 8.56
N PHE A 700 -1.60 -11.84 8.37
CA PHE A 700 -1.83 -13.22 7.93
C PHE A 700 -2.69 -14.01 8.92
N ARG A 701 -2.43 -13.90 10.24
CA ARG A 701 -3.28 -14.52 11.26
C ARG A 701 -4.72 -14.01 11.15
N GLY A 702 -4.93 -12.70 10.95
CA GLY A 702 -6.26 -12.10 10.76
C GLY A 702 -7.02 -12.66 9.54
N ARG A 703 -6.35 -13.34 8.60
CA ARG A 703 -6.93 -14.05 7.45
C ARG A 703 -6.93 -15.57 7.60
N ASN A 704 -6.63 -16.08 8.79
CA ASN A 704 -6.48 -17.51 9.02
C ASN A 704 -5.37 -18.18 8.19
N ARG A 705 -4.35 -17.40 7.77
CA ARG A 705 -3.19 -17.88 7.01
C ARG A 705 -2.03 -18.16 7.98
N LEU A 706 -2.22 -19.19 8.83
CA LEU A 706 -1.34 -19.44 9.99
C LEU A 706 0.06 -19.89 9.58
N GLU A 707 0.18 -20.71 8.53
CA GLU A 707 1.47 -21.15 8.02
C GLU A 707 2.31 -19.98 7.49
N GLU A 708 1.68 -19.03 6.81
CA GLU A 708 2.37 -17.84 6.32
C GLU A 708 2.74 -16.89 7.46
N ALA A 709 1.93 -16.82 8.51
CA ALA A 709 2.30 -16.08 9.71
C ALA A 709 3.54 -16.69 10.39
N LYS A 710 3.61 -18.01 10.55
CA LYS A 710 4.79 -18.72 11.07
C LYS A 710 6.03 -18.50 10.21
N ALA A 711 5.89 -18.71 8.90
CA ALA A 711 6.99 -18.52 7.94
C ALA A 711 7.54 -17.08 7.98
N THR A 712 6.66 -16.07 8.11
CA THR A 712 7.05 -14.67 8.23
C THR A 712 7.88 -14.41 9.49
N ILE A 713 7.46 -14.96 10.64
CA ILE A 713 8.21 -14.85 11.89
C ILE A 713 9.56 -15.56 11.77
N GLN A 714 9.61 -16.76 11.17
CA GLN A 714 10.85 -17.50 10.93
C GLN A 714 11.82 -16.71 10.03
N GLN A 715 11.31 -16.02 9.01
CA GLN A 715 12.12 -15.09 8.19
C GLN A 715 12.74 -13.98 9.04
N GLY A 716 11.96 -13.36 9.94
CA GLY A 716 12.45 -12.36 10.87
C GLY A 716 13.51 -12.94 11.83
N MET A 717 13.29 -14.13 12.37
CA MET A 717 14.27 -14.81 13.25
C MET A 717 15.57 -15.16 12.49
N ALA A 718 15.48 -15.54 11.21
CA ALA A 718 16.64 -15.79 10.36
C ALA A 718 17.50 -14.53 10.15
N GLN A 719 16.88 -13.34 10.22
CA GLN A 719 17.56 -12.04 10.27
C GLN A 719 18.11 -11.70 11.68
N LYS A 720 18.11 -12.65 12.60
CA LYS A 720 18.55 -12.50 13.99
C LYS A 720 17.68 -11.55 14.85
N PHE A 721 16.45 -11.30 14.45
CA PHE A 721 15.47 -10.62 15.31
C PHE A 721 14.86 -11.64 16.26
N ASP A 722 14.95 -11.34 17.56
CA ASP A 722 14.36 -12.16 18.63
C ASP A 722 13.57 -11.24 19.57
N THR A 723 12.26 -11.12 19.35
CA THR A 723 11.42 -10.14 20.03
C THR A 723 10.22 -10.79 20.71
N ALA A 724 9.74 -10.17 21.80
CA ALA A 724 8.53 -10.59 22.50
C ALA A 724 7.31 -10.69 21.56
N GLY A 725 7.21 -9.81 20.57
CA GLY A 725 6.13 -9.83 19.57
C GLY A 725 6.09 -11.13 18.77
N TYR A 726 7.25 -11.67 18.38
CA TYR A 726 7.33 -12.94 17.65
C TYR A 726 6.86 -14.11 18.52
N HIS A 727 7.34 -14.18 19.79
CA HIS A 727 7.00 -15.24 20.70
C HIS A 727 5.53 -15.22 21.12
N ASN A 728 4.98 -14.02 21.34
CA ASN A 728 3.53 -13.87 21.57
C ASN A 728 2.70 -14.32 20.36
N ALA A 729 3.12 -13.96 19.12
CA ALA A 729 2.42 -14.38 17.93
C ALA A 729 2.49 -15.91 17.70
N LEU A 730 3.67 -16.53 17.92
CA LEU A 730 3.83 -17.99 17.84
C LEU A 730 3.04 -18.73 18.91
N TYR A 731 2.97 -18.18 20.15
CA TYR A 731 2.13 -18.74 21.21
C TYR A 731 0.66 -18.80 20.80
N ILE A 732 0.13 -17.70 20.22
CA ILE A 732 -1.26 -17.63 19.77
C ILE A 732 -1.52 -18.56 18.57
N VAL A 733 -0.58 -18.63 17.62
CA VAL A 733 -0.70 -19.56 16.48
C VAL A 733 -0.69 -21.00 16.97
N GLY A 734 0.24 -21.39 17.85
CA GLY A 734 0.30 -22.71 18.46
C GLY A 734 -1.00 -23.06 19.21
N PHE A 735 -1.59 -22.08 19.92
CA PHE A 735 -2.88 -22.26 20.57
C PHE A 735 -4.02 -22.55 19.58
N ILE A 736 -4.11 -21.79 18.48
CA ILE A 736 -5.15 -22.01 17.45
C ILE A 736 -5.01 -23.39 16.82
N GLU A 737 -3.77 -23.85 16.60
CA GLU A 737 -3.45 -25.17 16.01
C GLU A 737 -3.44 -26.31 17.01
N SER A 738 -3.59 -26.00 18.31
CA SER A 738 -3.49 -27.00 19.40
C SER A 738 -2.09 -27.64 19.50
N ASP A 739 -1.04 -26.88 19.18
CA ASP A 739 0.37 -27.26 19.31
C ASP A 739 0.92 -26.81 20.67
N GLU A 740 0.78 -27.68 21.68
CA GLU A 740 1.22 -27.42 23.04
C GLU A 740 2.75 -27.29 23.17
N ALA A 741 3.51 -27.97 22.31
CA ALA A 741 4.96 -27.91 22.30
C ALA A 741 5.45 -26.52 21.91
N THR A 742 4.89 -25.97 20.81
CA THR A 742 5.16 -24.60 20.39
C THR A 742 4.78 -23.60 21.49
N MET A 743 3.60 -23.73 22.10
CA MET A 743 3.18 -22.83 23.17
C MET A 743 4.16 -22.86 24.35
N GLN A 744 4.55 -24.05 24.82
CA GLN A 744 5.47 -24.22 25.98
C GLN A 744 6.86 -23.64 25.68
N GLN A 745 7.35 -23.80 24.45
CA GLN A 745 8.61 -23.20 24.03
C GLN A 745 8.60 -21.65 24.16
N GLN A 746 7.49 -21.00 23.82
CA GLN A 746 7.38 -19.54 23.91
C GLN A 746 7.29 -19.09 25.39
N VAL A 747 6.62 -19.85 26.24
CA VAL A 747 6.54 -19.60 27.70
C VAL A 747 7.94 -19.70 28.35
N GLU A 748 8.70 -20.73 28.00
CA GLU A 748 10.08 -20.89 28.52
C GLU A 748 10.99 -19.76 28.01
N TRP A 749 10.85 -19.35 26.76
CA TRP A 749 11.62 -18.22 26.23
C TRP A 749 11.35 -16.92 27.00
N ALA A 750 10.10 -16.64 27.40
CA ALA A 750 9.73 -15.40 28.07
C ALA A 750 10.17 -15.38 29.57
N ARG A 751 10.40 -16.56 30.19
CA ARG A 751 10.69 -16.68 31.62
C ARG A 751 11.93 -15.90 32.05
N GLY A 752 11.81 -15.08 33.09
CA GLY A 752 12.88 -14.22 33.60
C GLY A 752 13.23 -13.02 32.70
N LYS A 753 12.49 -12.79 31.64
CA LYS A 753 12.65 -11.62 30.75
C LYS A 753 11.59 -10.55 31.05
N PRO A 754 11.80 -9.29 30.65
CA PRO A 754 10.81 -8.23 30.81
C PRO A 754 9.43 -8.55 30.18
N SER A 755 9.41 -9.41 29.16
CA SER A 755 8.19 -9.86 28.47
C SER A 755 7.41 -10.97 29.20
N GLU A 756 7.89 -11.48 30.36
CA GLU A 756 7.23 -12.55 31.09
C GLU A 756 5.81 -12.14 31.53
N ALA A 757 5.62 -10.92 32.02
CA ALA A 757 4.31 -10.42 32.40
C ALA A 757 3.28 -10.49 31.26
N GLY A 758 3.65 -10.05 30.07
CA GLY A 758 2.80 -10.14 28.86
C GLY A 758 2.47 -11.58 28.48
N MET A 759 3.43 -12.50 28.56
CA MET A 759 3.21 -13.92 28.30
C MET A 759 2.29 -14.57 29.33
N LEU A 760 2.36 -14.17 30.60
CA LEU A 760 1.43 -14.62 31.65
C LEU A 760 -0.02 -14.15 31.36
N VAL A 761 -0.22 -12.95 30.85
CA VAL A 761 -1.54 -12.48 30.38
C VAL A 761 -2.08 -13.35 29.25
N GLN A 762 -1.24 -13.77 28.30
CA GLN A 762 -1.66 -14.73 27.25
C GLN A 762 -2.04 -16.10 27.85
N GLN A 763 -1.27 -16.61 28.81
CA GLN A 763 -1.60 -17.86 29.51
C GLN A 763 -2.89 -17.73 30.33
N ALA A 764 -3.15 -16.56 30.92
CA ALA A 764 -4.40 -16.29 31.64
C ALA A 764 -5.62 -16.34 30.67
N GLY A 765 -5.50 -15.73 29.50
CA GLY A 765 -6.52 -15.83 28.47
C GLY A 765 -6.78 -17.28 28.03
N THR A 766 -5.72 -18.04 27.77
CA THR A 766 -5.82 -19.47 27.42
C THR A 766 -6.47 -20.30 28.55
N ALA A 767 -6.12 -20.08 29.79
CA ALA A 767 -6.74 -20.75 30.92
C ALA A 767 -8.23 -20.38 31.03
N ALA A 768 -8.59 -19.13 30.88
CA ALA A 768 -9.98 -18.66 30.83
C ALA A 768 -10.78 -19.28 29.66
N TYR A 769 -10.17 -19.37 28.46
CA TYR A 769 -10.78 -20.05 27.32
C TYR A 769 -11.12 -21.53 27.65
N LEU A 770 -10.26 -22.23 28.38
CA LEU A 770 -10.45 -23.63 28.78
C LEU A 770 -11.34 -23.78 30.00
N GLY A 771 -11.90 -22.70 30.56
CA GLY A 771 -12.70 -22.72 31.78
C GLY A 771 -11.89 -22.95 33.07
N GLN A 772 -10.58 -22.84 33.05
CA GLN A 772 -9.67 -22.96 34.20
C GLN A 772 -9.50 -21.60 34.90
N LEU A 773 -10.59 -21.09 35.49
CA LEU A 773 -10.65 -19.72 36.00
C LEU A 773 -9.71 -19.48 37.19
N ARG A 774 -9.48 -20.50 38.04
CA ARG A 774 -8.51 -20.42 39.14
C ARG A 774 -7.09 -20.18 38.63
N LYS A 775 -6.70 -20.95 37.62
CA LYS A 775 -5.39 -20.84 36.99
C LYS A 775 -5.25 -19.49 36.25
N ALA A 776 -6.30 -19.01 35.60
CA ALA A 776 -6.31 -17.68 34.97
C ALA A 776 -6.04 -16.57 36.00
N ARG A 777 -6.67 -16.64 37.18
CA ARG A 777 -6.44 -15.71 38.29
C ARG A 777 -4.98 -15.71 38.77
N GLU A 778 -4.38 -16.90 38.95
CA GLU A 778 -2.97 -17.04 39.34
C GLU A 778 -2.04 -16.38 38.33
N PHE A 779 -2.26 -16.60 37.04
CA PHE A 779 -1.47 -15.95 36.00
C PHE A 779 -1.61 -14.41 35.96
N TYR A 780 -2.85 -13.88 36.12
CA TYR A 780 -3.06 -12.43 36.22
C TYR A 780 -2.39 -11.85 37.49
N ASP A 781 -2.48 -12.51 38.63
CA ASP A 781 -1.87 -12.03 39.88
C ASP A 781 -0.35 -11.97 39.76
N ARG A 782 0.26 -13.00 39.18
CA ARG A 782 1.70 -13.02 38.93
C ARG A 782 2.11 -11.97 37.89
N ALA A 783 1.34 -11.79 36.80
CA ALA A 783 1.59 -10.74 35.80
C ALA A 783 1.53 -9.33 36.43
N THR A 784 0.55 -9.10 37.34
CA THR A 784 0.43 -7.84 38.07
C THR A 784 1.66 -7.59 38.96
N GLU A 785 2.18 -8.64 39.60
CA GLU A 785 3.40 -8.55 40.42
C GLU A 785 4.65 -8.19 39.63
N LEU A 786 4.81 -8.77 38.43
CA LEU A 786 5.93 -8.50 37.55
C LEU A 786 5.85 -7.12 36.85
N SER A 787 4.66 -6.51 36.80
CA SER A 787 4.43 -5.20 36.16
C SER A 787 4.56 -4.02 37.14
N ARG A 788 5.05 -4.20 38.37
CA ARG A 788 5.05 -3.17 39.44
C ARG A 788 5.76 -1.87 39.08
N ASP A 789 6.68 -1.91 38.10
CA ASP A 789 7.42 -0.75 37.66
C ASP A 789 6.58 0.18 36.77
N SER A 790 5.41 -0.29 36.25
CA SER A 790 4.47 0.50 35.43
C SER A 790 3.07 0.48 36.09
N THR A 791 2.66 1.61 36.64
CA THR A 791 1.32 1.75 37.26
C THR A 791 0.20 1.49 36.25
N GLU A 792 0.41 1.87 34.97
CA GLU A 792 -0.55 1.63 33.91
C GLU A 792 -0.72 0.13 33.63
N ASN A 793 0.38 -0.62 33.46
CA ASN A 793 0.33 -2.07 33.24
C ASN A 793 -0.28 -2.83 34.41
N VAL A 794 -0.01 -2.42 35.65
CA VAL A 794 -0.67 -2.96 36.85
C VAL A 794 -2.18 -2.78 36.74
N ALA A 795 -2.65 -1.56 36.46
CA ALA A 795 -4.07 -1.27 36.35
C ALA A 795 -4.75 -1.99 35.16
N GLN A 796 -4.10 -2.07 34.02
CA GLN A 796 -4.57 -2.80 32.85
C GLN A 796 -4.71 -4.30 33.11
N THR A 797 -3.70 -4.92 33.76
CA THR A 797 -3.72 -6.34 34.10
C THR A 797 -4.83 -6.64 35.12
N MET A 798 -5.00 -5.78 36.12
CA MET A 798 -6.11 -5.88 37.08
C MET A 798 -7.48 -5.79 36.39
N LEU A 799 -7.65 -4.84 35.47
CA LEU A 799 -8.88 -4.68 34.71
C LEU A 799 -9.14 -5.84 33.75
N SER A 800 -8.10 -6.41 33.14
CA SER A 800 -8.20 -7.60 32.27
C SER A 800 -8.68 -8.82 33.09
N LYS A 801 -8.17 -8.99 34.31
CA LYS A 801 -8.68 -9.98 35.28
C LYS A 801 -10.16 -9.76 35.58
N LEU A 802 -10.56 -8.51 35.92
CA LEU A 802 -11.93 -8.16 36.25
C LEU A 802 -12.87 -8.30 35.03
N ARG A 803 -12.38 -8.00 33.84
CA ARG A 803 -13.12 -8.23 32.61
C ARG A 803 -13.39 -9.71 32.37
N THR A 804 -12.40 -10.56 32.60
CA THR A 804 -12.55 -12.01 32.55
C THR A 804 -13.58 -12.49 33.59
N GLU A 805 -13.50 -12.05 34.85
CA GLU A 805 -14.48 -12.37 35.89
C GLU A 805 -15.91 -11.96 35.47
N ALA A 806 -16.08 -10.77 34.89
CA ALA A 806 -17.38 -10.29 34.42
C ALA A 806 -17.96 -11.15 33.29
N ILE A 807 -17.12 -11.65 32.37
CA ILE A 807 -17.55 -12.58 31.31
C ILE A 807 -18.07 -13.89 31.90
N PHE A 808 -17.47 -14.37 33.00
CA PHE A 808 -17.90 -15.57 33.75
C PHE A 808 -19.10 -15.30 34.67
N GLY A 809 -19.60 -14.07 34.75
CA GLY A 809 -20.70 -13.69 35.63
C GLY A 809 -20.31 -13.44 37.10
N ASN A 810 -19.02 -13.42 37.42
CA ASN A 810 -18.50 -13.17 38.78
C ASN A 810 -18.40 -11.66 39.04
N CYS A 811 -19.54 -11.02 39.27
CA CYS A 811 -19.61 -9.58 39.46
C CYS A 811 -19.50 -9.11 40.92
N GLN A 812 -19.21 -10.03 41.88
CA GLN A 812 -19.09 -9.67 43.26
C GLN A 812 -17.89 -8.73 43.50
N HIS A 813 -18.15 -7.60 44.17
CA HIS A 813 -17.14 -6.55 44.46
C HIS A 813 -16.47 -5.94 43.23
N VAL A 814 -17.10 -6.05 42.03
CA VAL A 814 -16.51 -5.48 40.82
C VAL A 814 -16.30 -3.97 40.92
N LYS A 815 -17.26 -3.27 41.56
CA LYS A 815 -17.21 -1.80 41.73
C LYS A 815 -15.99 -1.36 42.51
N GLU A 816 -15.75 -1.97 43.70
CA GLU A 816 -14.62 -1.63 44.57
C GLU A 816 -13.29 -1.97 43.89
N LYS A 817 -13.22 -3.13 43.20
CA LYS A 817 -12.01 -3.58 42.53
C LYS A 817 -11.68 -2.76 41.31
N VAL A 818 -12.68 -2.36 40.52
CA VAL A 818 -12.49 -1.43 39.37
C VAL A 818 -12.03 -0.07 39.87
N SER A 819 -12.64 0.44 40.96
CA SER A 819 -12.23 1.70 41.60
C SER A 819 -10.79 1.66 42.09
N ALA A 820 -10.35 0.52 42.67
CA ALA A 820 -8.98 0.32 43.09
C ALA A 820 -8.00 0.32 41.89
N ALA A 821 -8.33 -0.35 40.80
CA ALA A 821 -7.50 -0.33 39.59
C ALA A 821 -7.40 1.08 38.99
N LEU A 822 -8.51 1.82 38.92
CA LEU A 822 -8.52 3.20 38.42
C LEU A 822 -7.85 4.20 39.37
N ALA A 823 -7.70 3.90 40.64
CA ALA A 823 -6.90 4.70 41.59
C ALA A 823 -5.39 4.54 41.33
N ILE A 824 -4.95 3.46 40.70
CA ILE A 824 -3.56 3.24 40.31
C ILE A 824 -3.25 3.98 39.02
N ALA A 825 -4.07 3.78 37.98
CA ALA A 825 -3.96 4.52 36.72
C ALA A 825 -5.34 4.76 36.09
N ARG A 826 -5.66 6.07 35.88
CA ARG A 826 -6.91 6.53 35.30
C ARG A 826 -6.62 7.22 33.98
N VAL A 827 -6.40 6.42 32.94
CA VAL A 827 -5.88 6.84 31.64
C VAL A 827 -6.75 6.33 30.48
N LYS A 828 -6.47 6.80 29.26
CA LYS A 828 -7.20 6.49 28.03
C LYS A 828 -7.36 4.97 27.81
N THR A 829 -6.41 4.15 28.23
CA THR A 829 -6.41 2.70 28.04
C THR A 829 -7.19 1.93 29.10
N THR A 830 -7.28 2.45 30.32
CA THR A 830 -7.94 1.77 31.47
C THR A 830 -9.43 2.10 31.56
N LEU A 831 -9.82 3.34 31.27
CA LEU A 831 -11.20 3.82 31.41
C LEU A 831 -12.23 3.04 30.57
N PRO A 832 -11.97 2.69 29.28
CA PRO A 832 -12.96 1.94 28.47
C PRO A 832 -13.20 0.54 29.02
N VAL A 833 -12.14 -0.17 29.41
CA VAL A 833 -12.24 -1.53 29.98
C VAL A 833 -13.03 -1.50 31.27
N ALA A 834 -12.77 -0.52 32.14
CA ALA A 834 -13.51 -0.31 33.37
C ALA A 834 -15.00 -0.04 33.11
N ALA A 835 -15.33 0.85 32.14
CA ALA A 835 -16.73 1.16 31.79
C ALA A 835 -17.49 -0.06 31.27
N ILE A 836 -16.90 -0.85 30.39
CA ILE A 836 -17.48 -2.07 29.84
C ILE A 836 -17.68 -3.12 30.95
N THR A 837 -16.69 -3.31 31.82
CA THR A 837 -16.73 -4.27 32.94
C THR A 837 -17.86 -3.93 33.94
N LEU A 838 -17.94 -2.66 34.34
CA LEU A 838 -18.99 -2.17 35.21
C LEU A 838 -20.37 -2.30 34.57
N ALA A 839 -20.51 -1.92 33.30
CA ALA A 839 -21.75 -2.02 32.55
C ALA A 839 -22.25 -3.47 32.45
N GLN A 840 -21.38 -4.41 32.17
CA GLN A 840 -21.69 -5.84 32.08
C GLN A 840 -22.18 -6.37 33.44
N CYS A 841 -21.58 -5.92 34.54
CA CYS A 841 -21.95 -6.31 35.90
C CYS A 841 -23.13 -5.53 36.49
N GLY A 842 -23.83 -4.68 35.71
CA GLY A 842 -25.04 -3.98 36.17
C GLY A 842 -24.79 -2.67 36.91
N GLU A 843 -23.52 -2.23 37.06
CA GLU A 843 -23.14 -0.98 37.73
C GLU A 843 -23.32 0.23 36.77
N ALA A 844 -24.59 0.42 36.32
CA ALA A 844 -24.94 1.34 35.24
C ALA A 844 -24.54 2.82 35.51
N VAL A 845 -24.67 3.29 36.76
CA VAL A 845 -24.37 4.68 37.14
C VAL A 845 -22.86 4.97 36.99
N GLN A 846 -22.02 4.07 37.49
CA GLN A 846 -20.56 4.23 37.42
C GLN A 846 -20.07 4.08 35.98
N ALA A 847 -20.62 3.09 35.26
CA ALA A 847 -20.31 2.91 33.83
C ALA A 847 -20.65 4.16 33.01
N GLN A 848 -21.84 4.73 33.23
CA GLN A 848 -22.29 5.95 32.55
C GLN A 848 -21.40 7.15 32.87
N SER A 849 -20.98 7.30 34.13
CA SER A 849 -20.03 8.37 34.53
C SER A 849 -18.70 8.27 33.79
N LEU A 850 -18.15 7.04 33.65
CA LEU A 850 -16.92 6.83 32.87
C LEU A 850 -17.11 7.08 31.36
N ILE A 851 -18.27 6.73 30.81
CA ILE A 851 -18.61 7.02 29.42
C ILE A 851 -18.66 8.54 29.16
N GLU A 852 -19.26 9.29 30.08
CA GLU A 852 -19.35 10.76 30.00
C GLU A 852 -17.95 11.40 30.09
N GLU A 853 -17.11 10.90 30.98
CA GLU A 853 -15.72 11.31 31.10
C GLU A 853 -14.95 11.08 29.79
N LEU A 854 -15.03 9.87 29.24
CA LEU A 854 -14.40 9.51 27.97
C LEU A 854 -14.89 10.38 26.81
N THR A 855 -16.20 10.61 26.73
CA THR A 855 -16.80 11.48 25.70
C THR A 855 -16.28 12.91 25.78
N LYS A 856 -16.10 13.43 27.00
CA LYS A 856 -15.62 14.79 27.25
C LYS A 856 -14.12 14.92 26.96
N GLN A 857 -13.32 13.95 27.39
CA GLN A 857 -11.86 13.98 27.23
C GLN A 857 -11.44 13.67 25.79
N PHE A 858 -12.10 12.71 25.13
CA PHE A 858 -11.71 12.19 23.80
C PHE A 858 -12.89 12.21 22.80
N PRO A 859 -13.44 13.40 22.48
CA PRO A 859 -14.69 13.52 21.71
C PRO A 859 -14.59 13.00 20.26
N LYS A 860 -13.37 12.88 19.73
CA LYS A 860 -13.11 12.49 18.33
C LYS A 860 -12.51 11.09 18.18
N ASP A 861 -12.22 10.41 19.28
CA ASP A 861 -11.55 9.11 19.22
C ASP A 861 -12.46 8.05 18.60
N THR A 862 -12.02 7.48 17.47
CA THR A 862 -12.78 6.50 16.69
C THR A 862 -12.99 5.20 17.47
N ARG A 863 -11.95 4.72 18.21
CA ARG A 863 -12.03 3.46 18.98
C ARG A 863 -13.04 3.59 20.13
N LEU A 864 -13.00 4.73 20.81
CA LEU A 864 -13.88 4.98 21.92
C LEU A 864 -15.32 5.19 21.47
N ASN A 865 -15.54 6.05 20.48
CA ASN A 865 -16.88 6.47 20.07
C ASN A 865 -17.59 5.42 19.22
N ALA A 866 -16.88 4.67 18.38
CA ALA A 866 -17.50 3.68 17.51
C ALA A 866 -17.53 2.25 18.11
N VAL A 867 -16.69 1.94 19.12
CA VAL A 867 -16.57 0.58 19.66
C VAL A 867 -16.83 0.54 21.17
N SER A 868 -15.95 1.13 21.98
CA SER A 868 -15.96 0.91 23.44
C SER A 868 -17.21 1.49 24.12
N GLN A 869 -17.59 2.72 23.82
CA GLN A 869 -18.78 3.35 24.41
C GLN A 869 -20.09 2.66 23.94
N PRO A 870 -20.29 2.34 22.64
CA PRO A 870 -21.42 1.53 22.20
C PRO A 870 -21.54 0.20 22.95
N MET A 871 -20.45 -0.52 23.17
CA MET A 871 -20.46 -1.78 23.93
C MET A 871 -20.89 -1.58 25.39
N ALA A 872 -20.33 -0.59 26.08
CA ALA A 872 -20.68 -0.31 27.46
C ALA A 872 -22.16 0.10 27.60
N ARG A 873 -22.65 1.00 26.71
CA ARG A 873 -24.07 1.40 26.69
C ARG A 873 -24.99 0.24 26.35
N ALA A 874 -24.59 -0.65 25.43
CA ALA A 874 -25.39 -1.82 25.07
C ALA A 874 -25.55 -2.77 26.26
N PHE A 875 -24.52 -3.03 27.06
CA PHE A 875 -24.64 -3.79 28.31
C PHE A 875 -25.60 -3.13 29.31
N ILE A 876 -25.53 -1.79 29.47
CA ILE A 876 -26.47 -1.05 30.32
C ILE A 876 -27.92 -1.29 29.87
N GLU A 877 -28.20 -1.22 28.55
CA GLU A 877 -29.56 -1.41 28.02
C GLU A 877 -30.01 -2.87 28.10
N ILE A 878 -29.12 -3.85 27.91
CA ILE A 878 -29.44 -5.27 28.13
C ILE A 878 -29.84 -5.51 29.58
N ASN A 879 -29.14 -4.93 30.57
CA ASN A 879 -29.44 -5.06 31.98
C ASN A 879 -30.74 -4.31 32.39
N ARG A 880 -31.14 -3.28 31.65
CA ARG A 880 -32.42 -2.58 31.74
C ARG A 880 -33.59 -3.29 31.03
N ASN A 881 -33.31 -4.45 30.42
CA ASN A 881 -34.26 -5.20 29.60
C ASN A 881 -34.72 -4.44 28.32
N ASN A 882 -33.83 -3.64 27.71
CA ASN A 882 -34.04 -2.88 26.48
C ASN A 882 -33.18 -3.44 25.33
N PRO A 883 -33.34 -4.71 24.92
CA PRO A 883 -32.44 -5.35 23.96
C PRO A 883 -32.43 -4.70 22.58
N SER A 884 -33.57 -4.16 22.12
CA SER A 884 -33.68 -3.45 20.83
C SER A 884 -32.76 -2.21 20.79
N GLN A 885 -32.70 -1.44 21.88
CA GLN A 885 -31.83 -0.27 22.00
C GLN A 885 -30.36 -0.69 22.04
N ALA A 886 -30.04 -1.81 22.73
CA ALA A 886 -28.69 -2.35 22.76
C ALA A 886 -28.18 -2.71 21.35
N ILE A 887 -29.01 -3.36 20.52
CA ILE A 887 -28.68 -3.70 19.13
C ILE A 887 -28.44 -2.45 18.30
N GLN A 888 -29.27 -1.43 18.45
CA GLN A 888 -29.13 -0.16 17.73
C GLN A 888 -27.82 0.56 18.10
N LEU A 889 -27.48 0.59 19.39
CA LEU A 889 -26.25 1.20 19.87
C LEU A 889 -24.97 0.56 19.30
N LEU A 890 -25.02 -0.73 18.97
CA LEU A 890 -23.86 -1.47 18.44
C LEU A 890 -23.67 -1.33 16.92
N GLN A 891 -24.56 -0.66 16.19
CA GLN A 891 -24.43 -0.47 14.74
C GLN A 891 -23.11 0.20 14.32
N PRO A 892 -22.61 1.26 14.98
CA PRO A 892 -21.32 1.85 14.61
C PRO A 892 -20.14 0.89 14.73
N ALA A 893 -20.19 -0.07 15.67
CA ALA A 893 -19.11 -1.03 15.88
C ALA A 893 -19.07 -2.15 14.82
N SER A 894 -20.16 -2.36 14.06
CA SER A 894 -20.29 -3.49 13.13
C SER A 894 -19.22 -3.51 12.03
N GLN A 895 -18.78 -2.35 11.56
CA GLN A 895 -17.73 -2.24 10.54
C GLN A 895 -16.31 -2.60 11.06
N TYR A 896 -16.12 -2.66 12.39
CA TYR A 896 -14.85 -2.93 13.04
C TYR A 896 -14.75 -4.31 13.67
N GLU A 897 -15.82 -5.11 13.62
CA GLU A 897 -15.94 -6.38 14.36
C GLU A 897 -14.87 -7.41 14.03
N LEU A 898 -14.44 -7.47 12.77
CA LEU A 898 -13.36 -8.34 12.34
C LEU A 898 -11.98 -7.75 12.65
N GLY A 899 -11.89 -6.50 13.10
CA GLY A 899 -10.66 -5.83 13.48
C GLY A 899 -10.25 -6.12 14.93
N PHE A 900 -8.96 -6.00 15.22
CA PHE A 900 -8.45 -6.22 16.57
C PHE A 900 -8.96 -5.20 17.58
N ILE A 901 -9.44 -4.02 17.15
CA ILE A 901 -10.02 -3.01 18.04
C ILE A 901 -11.37 -3.44 18.66
N ALA A 902 -12.09 -4.36 18.01
CA ALA A 902 -13.41 -4.82 18.46
C ALA A 902 -13.45 -6.32 18.78
N GLY A 903 -12.61 -7.14 18.10
CA GLY A 903 -12.39 -8.56 18.42
C GLY A 903 -13.64 -9.41 18.49
N LEU A 904 -14.70 -9.11 17.70
CA LEU A 904 -16.02 -9.77 17.69
C LEU A 904 -16.81 -9.61 19.00
N GLU A 905 -16.38 -8.80 19.96
CA GLU A 905 -17.13 -8.55 21.18
C GLU A 905 -18.51 -7.87 20.91
N PRO A 906 -18.63 -6.90 19.97
CA PRO A 906 -19.94 -6.35 19.60
C PRO A 906 -20.93 -7.41 19.09
N ALA A 907 -20.45 -8.40 18.32
CA ALA A 907 -21.28 -9.52 17.86
C ALA A 907 -21.76 -10.38 19.03
N TYR A 908 -20.90 -10.66 20.02
CA TYR A 908 -21.26 -11.36 21.22
C TYR A 908 -22.38 -10.63 22.00
N ILE A 909 -22.23 -9.32 22.20
CA ILE A 909 -23.21 -8.49 22.92
C ILE A 909 -24.56 -8.42 22.15
N ARG A 910 -24.54 -8.31 20.81
CA ARG A 910 -25.77 -8.39 20.00
C ARG A 910 -26.44 -9.77 20.10
N GLY A 911 -25.63 -10.83 20.08
CA GLY A 911 -26.11 -12.19 20.31
C GLY A 911 -26.86 -12.31 21.64
N LEU A 912 -26.31 -11.75 22.74
CA LEU A 912 -27.00 -11.69 24.04
C LEU A 912 -28.29 -10.86 24.00
N ALA A 913 -28.29 -9.75 23.30
CA ALA A 913 -29.49 -8.91 23.14
C ALA A 913 -30.60 -9.66 22.35
N TYR A 914 -30.27 -10.36 21.27
CA TYR A 914 -31.20 -11.19 20.51
C TYR A 914 -31.75 -12.37 21.32
N LEU A 915 -30.93 -12.99 22.21
CA LEU A 915 -31.45 -14.01 23.15
C LEU A 915 -32.50 -13.42 24.09
N ARG A 916 -32.30 -12.20 24.60
CA ARG A 916 -33.25 -11.48 25.43
C ARG A 916 -34.54 -11.15 24.68
N GLN A 917 -34.46 -10.89 23.37
CA GLN A 917 -35.62 -10.67 22.51
C GLN A 917 -36.31 -11.95 22.06
N GLN A 918 -35.86 -13.13 22.45
CA GLN A 918 -36.33 -14.42 21.93
C GLN A 918 -36.20 -14.56 20.40
N SER A 919 -35.24 -13.86 19.82
CA SER A 919 -34.92 -13.85 18.36
C SER A 919 -33.85 -14.87 18.06
N GLY A 920 -34.16 -16.17 18.11
CA GLY A 920 -33.22 -17.27 18.02
C GLY A 920 -32.35 -17.28 16.75
N THR A 921 -33.00 -17.05 15.59
CA THR A 921 -32.27 -17.05 14.30
C THR A 921 -31.20 -15.96 14.23
N GLN A 922 -31.54 -14.74 14.66
CA GLN A 922 -30.57 -13.62 14.67
C GLN A 922 -29.45 -13.86 15.70
N ALA A 923 -29.81 -14.37 16.90
CA ALA A 923 -28.83 -14.72 17.91
C ALA A 923 -27.85 -15.80 17.40
N MET A 924 -28.36 -16.84 16.71
CA MET A 924 -27.52 -17.88 16.10
C MET A 924 -26.51 -17.30 15.11
N ALA A 925 -26.92 -16.35 14.26
CA ALA A 925 -26.04 -15.73 13.28
C ALA A 925 -24.85 -14.99 13.95
N GLU A 926 -25.11 -14.27 15.04
CA GLU A 926 -24.08 -13.53 15.75
C GLU A 926 -23.09 -14.45 16.47
N PHE A 927 -23.55 -15.50 17.16
CA PHE A 927 -22.66 -16.46 17.81
C PHE A 927 -21.91 -17.33 16.80
N GLN A 928 -22.55 -17.72 15.70
CA GLN A 928 -21.86 -18.45 14.62
C GLN A 928 -20.73 -17.63 14.02
N LYS A 929 -20.91 -16.32 13.80
CA LYS A 929 -19.84 -15.42 13.34
C LYS A 929 -18.60 -15.51 14.23
N ILE A 930 -18.74 -15.58 15.54
CA ILE A 930 -17.62 -15.71 16.47
C ILE A 930 -16.90 -17.06 16.29
N ILE A 931 -17.70 -18.14 16.14
CA ILE A 931 -17.18 -19.50 15.95
C ILE A 931 -16.41 -19.62 14.63
N ASP A 932 -16.94 -19.03 13.56
CA ASP A 932 -16.33 -19.06 12.23
C ASP A 932 -15.01 -18.27 12.15
N HIS A 933 -14.76 -17.35 13.09
CA HIS A 933 -13.58 -16.50 13.11
C HIS A 933 -12.69 -16.73 14.35
N ARG A 934 -12.46 -18.00 14.70
CA ARG A 934 -11.62 -18.41 15.83
C ARG A 934 -10.25 -17.72 15.84
N TYR A 935 -9.66 -17.52 14.67
CA TYR A 935 -8.35 -16.88 14.48
C TYR A 935 -8.31 -15.39 14.88
N ILE A 936 -9.47 -14.70 14.97
CA ILE A 936 -9.57 -13.32 15.47
C ILE A 936 -9.68 -13.31 17.00
N VAL A 937 -10.63 -14.09 17.56
CA VAL A 937 -10.84 -14.15 19.01
C VAL A 937 -9.73 -14.94 19.73
N ALA A 938 -8.99 -15.76 19.00
CA ALA A 938 -7.85 -16.54 19.48
C ALA A 938 -8.13 -17.27 20.80
N ASN A 939 -7.40 -16.91 21.87
CA ASN A 939 -7.55 -17.49 23.22
C ASN A 939 -8.54 -16.74 24.12
N SER A 940 -9.44 -15.93 23.54
CA SER A 940 -10.48 -15.22 24.29
C SER A 940 -11.56 -16.18 24.80
N PRO A 941 -12.05 -16.02 26.03
CA PRO A 941 -13.16 -16.80 26.56
C PRO A 941 -14.48 -16.55 25.80
N LEU A 942 -14.59 -15.54 24.97
CA LEU A 942 -15.77 -15.31 24.13
C LEU A 942 -16.09 -16.49 23.20
N TYR A 943 -15.05 -17.23 22.74
CA TYR A 943 -15.22 -18.36 21.84
C TYR A 943 -16.01 -19.53 22.47
N PRO A 944 -15.61 -20.09 23.62
CA PRO A 944 -16.44 -21.11 24.28
C PRO A 944 -17.82 -20.59 24.68
N PHE A 945 -17.94 -19.35 25.14
CA PHE A 945 -19.26 -18.76 25.47
C PHE A 945 -20.16 -18.58 24.24
N ALA A 946 -19.59 -18.41 23.03
CA ALA A 946 -20.38 -18.36 21.79
C ALA A 946 -21.09 -19.70 21.50
N PHE A 947 -20.51 -20.86 21.87
CA PHE A 947 -21.22 -22.14 21.73
C PHE A 947 -22.42 -22.24 22.67
N VAL A 948 -22.31 -21.79 23.91
CA VAL A 948 -23.44 -21.75 24.83
C VAL A 948 -24.53 -20.79 24.31
N GLY A 949 -24.12 -19.61 23.82
CA GLY A 949 -25.01 -18.65 23.18
C GLY A 949 -25.72 -19.24 21.97
N LEU A 950 -24.98 -19.93 21.10
CA LEU A 950 -25.53 -20.61 19.92
C LEU A 950 -26.52 -21.71 20.27
N ALA A 951 -26.21 -22.50 21.30
CA ALA A 951 -27.10 -23.58 21.77
C ALA A 951 -28.40 -23.00 22.30
N ARG A 952 -28.37 -22.00 23.16
CA ARG A 952 -29.56 -21.30 23.67
C ARG A 952 -30.39 -20.65 22.54
N ALA A 953 -29.73 -20.04 21.57
CA ALA A 953 -30.32 -19.43 20.40
C ALA A 953 -31.05 -20.49 19.51
N ALA A 954 -30.43 -21.65 19.34
CA ALA A 954 -30.98 -22.74 18.56
C ALA A 954 -32.21 -23.36 19.25
N VAL A 955 -32.24 -23.45 20.60
CA VAL A 955 -33.42 -23.84 21.37
C VAL A 955 -34.58 -22.88 21.10
N ILE A 956 -34.35 -21.58 21.16
CA ILE A 956 -35.39 -20.56 20.89
C ILE A 956 -35.90 -20.67 19.44
N ALA A 957 -35.04 -20.98 18.48
CA ALA A 957 -35.41 -21.17 17.08
C ALA A 957 -36.05 -22.55 16.77
N GLY A 958 -36.11 -23.46 17.74
CA GLY A 958 -36.64 -24.79 17.55
C GLY A 958 -35.66 -25.80 16.91
N ASP A 959 -34.41 -25.44 16.68
CA ASP A 959 -33.40 -26.31 16.11
C ASP A 959 -32.68 -27.10 17.23
N THR A 960 -33.34 -28.17 17.69
CA THR A 960 -32.81 -29.03 18.76
C THR A 960 -31.55 -29.79 18.38
N VAL A 961 -31.31 -30.07 17.08
CA VAL A 961 -30.12 -30.76 16.58
C VAL A 961 -28.91 -29.86 16.72
N LYS A 962 -29.03 -28.64 16.25
CA LYS A 962 -27.98 -27.62 16.37
C LYS A 962 -27.70 -27.25 17.82
N ALA A 963 -28.76 -27.12 18.63
CA ALA A 963 -28.64 -26.87 20.06
C ALA A 963 -27.82 -27.96 20.79
N ARG A 964 -28.17 -29.22 20.54
CA ARG A 964 -27.44 -30.37 21.13
C ARG A 964 -26.00 -30.39 20.71
N LYS A 965 -25.69 -30.19 19.42
CA LYS A 965 -24.33 -30.15 18.89
C LYS A 965 -23.51 -29.03 19.52
N ALA A 966 -24.07 -27.82 19.63
CA ALA A 966 -23.35 -26.68 20.24
C ALA A 966 -23.05 -26.92 21.74
N TYR A 967 -23.96 -27.51 22.52
CA TYR A 967 -23.64 -27.89 23.88
C TYR A 967 -22.56 -28.99 23.95
N GLN A 968 -22.59 -29.96 23.05
CA GLN A 968 -21.54 -31.00 23.00
C GLN A 968 -20.18 -30.39 22.74
N ASP A 969 -20.09 -29.46 21.77
CA ASP A 969 -18.85 -28.79 21.44
C ASP A 969 -18.32 -27.94 22.61
N PHE A 970 -19.21 -27.21 23.30
CA PHE A 970 -18.85 -26.48 24.51
C PHE A 970 -18.31 -27.42 25.63
N LEU A 971 -19.05 -28.51 25.93
CA LEU A 971 -18.65 -29.44 26.98
C LEU A 971 -17.35 -30.19 26.64
N ALA A 972 -17.09 -30.45 25.38
CA ALA A 972 -15.82 -31.01 24.94
C ALA A 972 -14.65 -30.05 25.14
N LEU A 973 -14.85 -28.76 24.85
CA LEU A 973 -13.84 -27.73 25.13
C LEU A 973 -13.56 -27.56 26.63
N TRP A 974 -14.58 -27.74 27.48
CA TRP A 974 -14.51 -27.51 28.91
C TRP A 974 -14.47 -28.83 29.73
N ASN A 975 -13.87 -29.89 29.17
CA ASN A 975 -13.73 -31.18 29.84
C ASN A 975 -12.92 -31.11 31.16
N GLU A 976 -11.93 -30.16 31.20
CA GLU A 976 -11.04 -29.92 32.36
C GLU A 976 -11.33 -28.58 33.07
N ALA A 977 -12.49 -27.99 32.80
CA ALA A 977 -12.90 -26.72 33.41
C ALA A 977 -13.15 -26.87 34.92
N ASP A 978 -12.97 -25.78 35.66
CA ASP A 978 -13.31 -25.70 37.08
C ASP A 978 -14.80 -26.03 37.31
N SER A 979 -15.06 -27.03 38.15
CA SER A 979 -16.41 -27.60 38.36
C SER A 979 -17.41 -26.64 39.02
N ASP A 980 -16.96 -25.59 39.66
CA ASP A 980 -17.73 -24.59 40.41
C ASP A 980 -18.16 -23.40 39.52
N ILE A 981 -17.84 -23.42 38.24
CA ILE A 981 -18.27 -22.35 37.28
C ILE A 981 -19.79 -22.47 37.03
N PRO A 982 -20.60 -21.43 37.30
CA PRO A 982 -22.06 -21.50 37.17
C PRO A 982 -22.52 -21.89 35.79
N ILE A 983 -21.99 -21.23 34.72
CA ILE A 983 -22.38 -21.46 33.33
C ILE A 983 -22.15 -22.92 32.87
N LEU A 984 -21.13 -23.61 33.42
CA LEU A 984 -20.86 -25.02 33.13
C LEU A 984 -21.99 -25.90 33.66
N SER A 985 -22.39 -25.63 34.93
CA SER A 985 -23.51 -26.34 35.57
C SER A 985 -24.84 -26.10 34.86
N GLU A 986 -25.08 -24.86 34.44
CA GLU A 986 -26.27 -24.50 33.67
C GLU A 986 -26.28 -25.22 32.30
N ALA A 987 -25.22 -25.14 31.55
CA ALA A 987 -25.10 -25.76 30.22
C ALA A 987 -25.31 -27.29 30.28
N LYS A 988 -24.76 -27.96 31.32
CA LYS A 988 -24.99 -29.39 31.56
C LYS A 988 -26.49 -29.69 31.77
N LYS A 989 -27.18 -28.89 32.62
CA LYS A 989 -28.61 -29.04 32.87
C LYS A 989 -29.45 -28.76 31.65
N GLU A 990 -29.09 -27.74 30.84
CA GLU A 990 -29.79 -27.38 29.59
C GLU A 990 -29.58 -28.49 28.54
N TYR A 991 -28.41 -29.07 28.44
CA TYR A 991 -28.11 -30.17 27.53
C TYR A 991 -28.87 -31.45 27.87
N GLU A 992 -28.99 -31.79 29.18
CA GLU A 992 -29.77 -32.97 29.62
C GLU A 992 -31.26 -32.87 29.21
N LYS A 993 -31.82 -31.67 29.18
CA LYS A 993 -33.22 -31.45 28.72
C LYS A 993 -33.43 -31.70 27.25
N LEU A 994 -32.35 -31.73 26.45
CA LEU A 994 -32.41 -31.92 25.00
C LEU A 994 -32.14 -33.38 24.57
N LYS A 995 -31.69 -34.24 25.52
CA LYS A 995 -31.55 -35.69 25.29
C LYS A 995 -32.91 -36.35 25.20
#